data_af902275e6fda6e609695e5fe26e2079
#
_entry.id   af902275e6fda6e609695e5fe26e2079
#
_cell.length_a   1.000
_cell.length_b   1.000
_cell.length_c   1.000
_cell.angle_alpha   90.00
_cell.angle_beta   90.00
_cell.angle_gamma   90.00
#
_symmetry.space_group_name_H-M   'P 1'
#
loop_
_entity.id
_entity.type
_entity.pdbx_description
1 polymer ?
#
loop_
_entity_poly.entity_id
_entity_poly.type
_entity_poly.pdbx_seq_one_letter_code
_entity_poly.pdbx_strand_id
1 'polypeptide(L)'
;PKRTAFTSVMYCAGSLIVLYAVFLVSAHDRNYIEGINGNLGEALQFLREYDSEASSMCTRVTQAQWAYVTNITEANKKRMLDALSLQSKLERVSWQKAIGFSWSVLPDPTVRRQLQILATRGRTALSDAKQSELTKLVSEMKEIYNKARICPFSSSSSPYCDLALEPDLSRIMAHSRSYEEQLYAWRSWRDATGPKLRDKYIKYVDLANEAARLKGFRDAGEQERSLYGVEDLQNQISEVWSALTPLYRQLHAYVRTRISSQYAPPHKIGPTAPIPAHLLGNMWAQNWKNIYDLVMPYPGKRRADVTSEMLRQGYTAQRMVQTAEEFFTSLGLKAMPIEFWHRSMLERPVGRHVACKASAWDFCNRRDFRIKQCTEISMEDLLTTHHEMTHIEYYLHYAELPYLFRDGANPAFHEAIADAIGLSVITPRHFHRIGLLNNITDDYETDINFLMEMALEKIAYLPFAYIVDQWRWKIFSQGTKDMNSVWWELRAYHQGIIPPVSRSDKDLDPASKYHIISDQPYVRYFISLVLQFQIHQALCNASGHTGSLHTCDIYRSREAGRILSDIMSLGASRPWPEVLRIATRGRNDRLDAGPMIDYFKSLAIWLSVQNSHEKMIGWVTSDQDSALFEHWANQGSYRYASITLLLIPVFLNWIRI
;
A
#
# COMPACT_ATOMS: atom_id res chain seq x y z
N PRO A 1 -49.55 49.00 -27.33
CA PRO A 1 -48.30 48.54 -27.85
C PRO A 1 -47.15 49.07 -26.99
N LYS A 2 -46.97 48.57 -25.80
CA LYS A 2 -45.81 48.85 -24.89
C LYS A 2 -45.68 47.82 -23.72
N ARG A 3 -46.04 46.56 -23.94
CA ARG A 3 -45.95 45.53 -22.90
C ARG A 3 -45.15 44.28 -23.30
N THR A 4 -44.54 44.21 -24.48
CA THR A 4 -43.84 43.03 -24.99
C THR A 4 -42.31 43.13 -25.02
N ALA A 5 -41.71 44.27 -24.62
CA ALA A 5 -40.24 44.45 -24.63
C ALA A 5 -39.54 44.20 -23.30
N PHE A 6 -40.29 44.07 -22.18
CA PHE A 6 -39.67 43.88 -20.84
C PHE A 6 -39.46 42.42 -20.42
N THR A 7 -40.16 41.47 -21.03
CA THR A 7 -40.06 40.06 -20.71
C THR A 7 -38.89 39.33 -21.39
N SER A 8 -38.45 39.83 -22.56
CA SER A 8 -37.32 39.21 -23.29
C SER A 8 -35.94 39.54 -22.71
N VAL A 9 -35.80 40.67 -22.02
CA VAL A 9 -34.51 41.10 -21.41
C VAL A 9 -34.27 40.39 -20.08
N MET A 10 -35.31 40.02 -19.33
CA MET A 10 -35.17 39.25 -18.09
C MET A 10 -34.82 37.77 -18.34
N TYR A 11 -35.25 37.18 -19.46
CA TYR A 11 -34.91 35.81 -19.80
C TYR A 11 -33.45 35.63 -20.25
N CYS A 12 -32.88 36.61 -20.96
CA CYS A 12 -31.47 36.60 -21.33
C CYS A 12 -30.53 36.85 -20.13
N ALA A 13 -30.92 37.70 -19.17
CA ALA A 13 -30.12 37.97 -17.97
C ALA A 13 -30.11 36.76 -16.98
N GLY A 14 -31.26 36.10 -16.83
CA GLY A 14 -31.37 34.89 -16.00
C GLY A 14 -30.58 33.70 -16.55
N SER A 15 -30.58 33.51 -17.86
CA SER A 15 -29.80 32.42 -18.50
C SER A 15 -28.29 32.67 -18.49
N LEU A 16 -27.86 33.95 -18.57
CA LEU A 16 -26.44 34.30 -18.43
C LEU A 16 -25.92 34.15 -16.98
N ILE A 17 -26.75 34.46 -15.98
CA ILE A 17 -26.39 34.29 -14.57
C ILE A 17 -26.35 32.80 -14.19
N VAL A 18 -27.25 31.99 -14.72
CA VAL A 18 -27.23 30.50 -14.48
C VAL A 18 -26.06 29.86 -15.23
N LEU A 19 -25.71 30.31 -16.44
CA LEU A 19 -24.51 29.84 -17.13
C LEU A 19 -23.23 30.30 -16.44
N TYR A 20 -23.17 31.48 -15.87
CA TYR A 20 -22.02 31.97 -15.09
C TYR A 20 -21.91 31.24 -13.73
N ALA A 21 -23.04 30.94 -13.09
CA ALA A 21 -23.07 30.15 -11.84
C ALA A 21 -22.71 28.67 -12.08
N VAL A 22 -23.09 28.07 -13.21
CA VAL A 22 -22.70 26.69 -13.58
C VAL A 22 -21.22 26.62 -13.97
N PHE A 23 -20.65 27.68 -14.58
CA PHE A 23 -19.22 27.76 -14.83
C PHE A 23 -18.40 28.03 -13.56
N LEU A 24 -18.95 28.65 -12.51
CA LEU A 24 -18.26 28.89 -11.23
C LEU A 24 -18.31 27.69 -10.26
N VAL A 25 -19.15 26.70 -10.51
CA VAL A 25 -19.23 25.46 -9.71
C VAL A 25 -18.33 24.34 -10.28
N SER A 26 -17.81 24.50 -11.49
CA SER A 26 -16.97 23.51 -12.19
C SER A 26 -15.47 23.78 -12.09
N ALA A 27 -15.03 24.81 -11.37
CA ALA A 27 -13.62 25.16 -11.23
C ALA A 27 -13.19 25.07 -9.76
N HIS A 28 -13.08 23.86 -9.22
CA HIS A 28 -12.09 23.57 -8.21
C HIS A 28 -10.76 23.37 -8.95
N ASP A 29 -10.29 24.45 -9.60
CA ASP A 29 -8.94 24.51 -10.13
C ASP A 29 -7.97 24.32 -8.96
N ARG A 30 -7.33 23.15 -8.91
CA ARG A 30 -6.12 22.99 -8.10
C ARG A 30 -5.14 24.02 -8.64
N ASN A 31 -4.85 25.06 -7.87
CA ASN A 31 -3.86 26.07 -8.22
C ASN A 31 -2.45 25.45 -8.13
N TYR A 32 -2.14 24.53 -9.04
CA TYR A 32 -0.75 24.09 -9.22
C TYR A 32 0.10 25.31 -9.58
N ILE A 33 1.33 25.34 -9.07
CA ILE A 33 2.27 26.39 -9.48
C ILE A 33 2.69 26.10 -10.91
N GLU A 34 2.23 26.95 -11.82
CA GLU A 34 2.59 26.92 -13.23
C GLU A 34 3.19 28.29 -13.63
N GLY A 35 4.20 28.25 -14.49
CA GLY A 35 4.75 29.45 -15.12
C GLY A 35 3.93 29.87 -16.33
N ILE A 36 4.51 30.76 -17.10
CA ILE A 36 3.86 31.35 -18.29
C ILE A 36 4.38 30.78 -19.62
N ASN A 37 5.39 29.88 -19.57
CA ASN A 37 5.99 29.34 -20.79
C ASN A 37 5.11 28.25 -21.41
N GLY A 38 4.38 28.60 -22.48
CA GLY A 38 3.53 27.70 -23.27
C GLY A 38 4.24 27.12 -24.51
N ASN A 39 5.56 27.24 -24.64
CA ASN A 39 6.30 26.77 -25.81
C ASN A 39 6.49 25.24 -25.77
N LEU A 40 5.75 24.52 -26.59
CA LEU A 40 5.82 23.06 -26.71
C LEU A 40 7.23 22.58 -27.15
N GLY A 41 7.90 23.32 -28.03
CA GLY A 41 9.24 22.94 -28.50
C GLY A 41 10.29 22.95 -27.38
N GLU A 42 10.27 23.98 -26.54
CA GLU A 42 11.14 24.09 -25.35
C GLU A 42 10.79 23.03 -24.31
N ALA A 43 9.51 22.74 -24.09
CA ALA A 43 9.06 21.68 -23.19
C ALA A 43 9.55 20.30 -23.64
N LEU A 44 9.44 19.99 -24.95
CA LEU A 44 9.95 18.74 -25.52
C LEU A 44 11.47 18.64 -25.44
N GLN A 45 12.20 19.73 -25.65
CA GLN A 45 13.66 19.75 -25.49
C GLN A 45 14.04 19.48 -24.04
N PHE A 46 13.44 20.21 -23.10
CA PHE A 46 13.68 20.00 -21.67
C PHE A 46 13.41 18.56 -21.22
N LEU A 47 12.31 17.97 -21.66
CA LEU A 47 11.96 16.60 -21.28
C LEU A 47 12.93 15.56 -21.88
N ARG A 48 13.46 15.76 -23.08
CA ARG A 48 14.50 14.88 -23.66
C ARG A 48 15.82 14.99 -22.89
N GLU A 49 16.25 16.20 -22.55
CA GLU A 49 17.44 16.41 -21.70
C GLU A 49 17.28 15.75 -20.33
N TYR A 50 16.12 15.96 -19.70
CA TYR A 50 15.78 15.36 -18.41
C TYR A 50 15.77 13.82 -18.48
N ASP A 51 15.17 13.21 -19.50
CA ASP A 51 15.13 11.75 -19.68
C ASP A 51 16.53 11.13 -19.65
N SER A 52 17.49 11.76 -20.36
CA SER A 52 18.87 11.33 -20.39
C SER A 52 19.58 11.49 -19.06
N GLU A 53 19.48 12.69 -18.44
CA GLU A 53 20.12 13.00 -17.16
C GLU A 53 19.56 12.15 -16.03
N ALA A 54 18.22 12.01 -15.94
CA ALA A 54 17.54 11.26 -14.91
C ALA A 54 17.82 9.76 -15.03
N SER A 55 17.82 9.19 -16.24
CA SER A 55 18.19 7.79 -16.47
C SER A 55 19.62 7.50 -16.05
N SER A 56 20.57 8.40 -16.38
CA SER A 56 21.97 8.28 -15.97
C SER A 56 22.14 8.39 -14.45
N MET A 57 21.45 9.35 -13.82
CA MET A 57 21.47 9.54 -12.37
C MET A 57 20.86 8.35 -11.66
N CYS A 58 19.74 7.83 -12.13
CA CYS A 58 19.12 6.62 -11.61
C CYS A 58 20.08 5.42 -11.67
N THR A 59 20.73 5.19 -12.81
CA THR A 59 21.76 4.15 -12.93
C THR A 59 22.84 4.28 -11.87
N ARG A 60 23.37 5.49 -11.68
CA ARG A 60 24.41 5.77 -10.67
C ARG A 60 23.93 5.50 -9.24
N VAL A 61 22.74 5.94 -8.91
CA VAL A 61 22.14 5.76 -7.58
C VAL A 61 21.87 4.28 -7.32
N THR A 62 21.23 3.60 -8.28
CA THR A 62 20.90 2.17 -8.15
C THR A 62 22.17 1.31 -8.03
N GLN A 63 23.23 1.62 -8.78
CA GLN A 63 24.52 0.93 -8.63
C GLN A 63 25.12 1.12 -7.23
N ALA A 64 25.07 2.33 -6.68
CA ALA A 64 25.58 2.60 -5.34
C ALA A 64 24.74 1.94 -4.24
N GLN A 65 23.41 1.94 -4.37
CA GLN A 65 22.49 1.24 -3.48
C GLN A 65 22.70 -0.28 -3.56
N TRP A 66 22.79 -0.86 -4.77
CA TRP A 66 23.08 -2.27 -4.98
C TRP A 66 24.40 -2.67 -4.30
N ALA A 67 25.45 -1.91 -4.53
CA ALA A 67 26.76 -2.15 -3.91
C ALA A 67 26.66 -2.16 -2.37
N TYR A 68 25.85 -1.26 -1.80
CA TYR A 68 25.64 -1.20 -0.34
C TYR A 68 24.84 -2.39 0.17
N VAL A 69 23.67 -2.71 -0.42
CA VAL A 69 22.82 -3.77 0.10
C VAL A 69 23.39 -5.17 -0.10
N THR A 70 24.26 -5.37 -1.10
CA THR A 70 24.96 -6.64 -1.35
C THR A 70 26.33 -6.74 -0.70
N ASN A 71 26.83 -5.65 -0.08
CA ASN A 71 28.05 -5.61 0.70
C ASN A 71 28.02 -4.39 1.64
N ILE A 72 27.49 -4.59 2.84
CA ILE A 72 27.26 -3.53 3.83
C ILE A 72 28.63 -3.11 4.43
N THR A 73 29.15 -1.97 3.97
CA THR A 73 30.36 -1.34 4.50
C THR A 73 30.17 0.17 4.59
N GLU A 74 30.92 0.86 5.46
CA GLU A 74 30.84 2.31 5.57
C GLU A 74 31.24 3.01 4.26
N ALA A 75 32.18 2.46 3.50
CA ALA A 75 32.58 2.99 2.20
C ALA A 75 31.45 2.92 1.17
N ASN A 76 30.70 1.80 1.12
CA ASN A 76 29.54 1.65 0.25
C ASN A 76 28.37 2.53 0.70
N LYS A 77 28.16 2.65 2.01
CA LYS A 77 27.16 3.56 2.59
C LYS A 77 27.41 5.01 2.20
N LYS A 78 28.68 5.46 2.33
CA LYS A 78 29.05 6.82 1.93
C LYS A 78 28.79 7.06 0.44
N ARG A 79 29.23 6.15 -0.44
CA ARG A 79 28.98 6.26 -1.90
C ARG A 79 27.49 6.34 -2.24
N MET A 80 26.66 5.55 -1.56
CA MET A 80 25.21 5.59 -1.71
C MET A 80 24.63 6.95 -1.29
N LEU A 81 25.04 7.47 -0.13
CA LEU A 81 24.56 8.77 0.35
C LEU A 81 25.02 9.93 -0.56
N ASP A 82 26.25 9.89 -1.08
CA ASP A 82 26.74 10.88 -2.04
C ASP A 82 25.92 10.86 -3.33
N ALA A 83 25.59 9.66 -3.85
CA ALA A 83 24.78 9.52 -5.04
C ALA A 83 23.33 10.02 -4.84
N LEU A 84 22.70 9.70 -3.70
CA LEU A 84 21.37 10.21 -3.34
C LEU A 84 21.34 11.74 -3.19
N SER A 85 22.42 12.34 -2.66
CA SER A 85 22.54 13.80 -2.57
C SER A 85 22.56 14.47 -3.95
N LEU A 86 23.26 13.86 -4.92
CA LEU A 86 23.29 14.36 -6.29
C LEU A 86 21.92 14.21 -6.98
N GLN A 87 21.23 13.09 -6.76
CA GLN A 87 19.87 12.89 -7.26
C GLN A 87 18.91 13.97 -6.74
N SER A 88 18.93 14.26 -5.44
CA SER A 88 18.07 15.31 -4.86
C SER A 88 18.33 16.69 -5.46
N LYS A 89 19.59 17.01 -5.81
CA LYS A 89 19.91 18.25 -6.51
C LYS A 89 19.34 18.29 -7.93
N LEU A 90 19.47 17.19 -8.68
CA LEU A 90 18.89 17.09 -10.02
C LEU A 90 17.36 17.22 -9.97
N GLU A 91 16.70 16.52 -9.07
CA GLU A 91 15.24 16.58 -8.89
C GLU A 91 14.77 18.01 -8.60
N ARG A 92 15.51 18.74 -7.77
CA ARG A 92 15.17 20.14 -7.46
C ARG A 92 15.31 21.06 -8.66
N VAL A 93 16.44 20.99 -9.39
CA VAL A 93 16.67 21.80 -10.59
C VAL A 93 15.61 21.48 -11.65
N SER A 94 15.28 20.20 -11.82
CA SER A 94 14.27 19.77 -12.79
C SER A 94 12.87 20.24 -12.39
N TRP A 95 12.53 20.22 -11.10
CA TRP A 95 11.29 20.78 -10.59
C TRP A 95 11.19 22.29 -10.88
N GLN A 96 12.25 23.06 -10.62
CA GLN A 96 12.29 24.50 -10.89
C GLN A 96 12.08 24.82 -12.36
N LYS A 97 12.66 24.02 -13.26
CA LYS A 97 12.43 24.16 -14.71
C LYS A 97 11.00 23.78 -15.11
N ALA A 98 10.48 22.66 -14.57
CA ALA A 98 9.16 22.16 -14.90
C ALA A 98 8.04 23.13 -14.52
N ILE A 99 8.13 23.78 -13.34
CA ILE A 99 7.13 24.78 -12.90
C ILE A 99 7.20 26.08 -13.69
N GLY A 100 8.24 26.32 -14.50
CA GLY A 100 8.34 27.47 -15.43
C GLY A 100 7.40 27.34 -16.63
N PHE A 101 6.94 26.14 -16.95
CA PHE A 101 5.99 25.90 -18.04
C PHE A 101 4.54 26.04 -17.57
N SER A 102 3.69 26.55 -18.49
CA SER A 102 2.23 26.49 -18.37
C SER A 102 1.73 25.15 -18.91
N TRP A 103 2.05 24.07 -18.16
CA TRP A 103 1.90 22.71 -18.66
C TRP A 103 0.43 22.32 -18.86
N SER A 104 -0.51 22.87 -18.12
CA SER A 104 -1.94 22.55 -18.23
C SER A 104 -2.52 22.90 -19.61
N VAL A 105 -1.99 23.93 -20.29
CA VAL A 105 -2.47 24.40 -21.60
C VAL A 105 -1.67 23.88 -22.79
N LEU A 106 -0.59 23.12 -22.57
CA LEU A 106 0.18 22.55 -23.68
C LEU A 106 -0.70 21.55 -24.46
N PRO A 107 -0.62 21.52 -25.81
CA PRO A 107 -1.50 20.69 -26.64
C PRO A 107 -1.23 19.19 -26.50
N ASP A 108 0.02 18.78 -26.26
CA ASP A 108 0.43 17.38 -26.16
C ASP A 108 0.13 16.79 -24.75
N PRO A 109 -0.78 15.79 -24.63
CA PRO A 109 -1.13 15.19 -23.33
C PRO A 109 0.04 14.44 -22.68
N THR A 110 0.96 13.91 -23.46
CA THR A 110 2.14 13.18 -22.98
C THR A 110 3.14 14.14 -22.33
N VAL A 111 3.33 15.31 -22.95
CA VAL A 111 4.16 16.39 -22.40
C VAL A 111 3.54 16.95 -21.13
N ARG A 112 2.21 17.25 -21.17
CA ARG A 112 1.49 17.69 -19.97
C ARG A 112 1.68 16.76 -18.78
N ARG A 113 1.47 15.46 -19.00
CA ARG A 113 1.58 14.46 -17.95
C ARG A 113 2.99 14.36 -17.37
N GLN A 114 4.03 14.41 -18.20
CA GLN A 114 5.42 14.39 -17.71
C GLN A 114 5.74 15.64 -16.86
N LEU A 115 5.36 16.83 -17.33
CA LEU A 115 5.58 18.07 -16.57
C LEU A 115 4.77 18.09 -15.27
N GLN A 116 3.52 17.60 -15.28
CA GLN A 116 2.70 17.45 -14.07
C GLN A 116 3.38 16.55 -13.04
N ILE A 117 3.90 15.41 -13.46
CA ILE A 117 4.64 14.49 -12.56
C ILE A 117 5.84 15.20 -11.93
N LEU A 118 6.63 15.92 -12.72
CA LEU A 118 7.79 16.68 -12.22
C LEU A 118 7.37 17.83 -11.27
N ALA A 119 6.30 18.54 -11.59
CA ALA A 119 5.84 19.68 -10.78
C ALA A 119 5.28 19.23 -9.41
N THR A 120 4.64 18.06 -9.34
CA THR A 120 3.90 17.62 -8.15
C THR A 120 4.68 16.66 -7.24
N ARG A 121 5.58 15.83 -7.79
CA ARG A 121 6.28 14.76 -7.08
C ARG A 121 7.32 15.29 -6.08
N GLY A 122 7.48 14.61 -4.95
CA GLY A 122 8.53 14.85 -3.97
C GLY A 122 8.40 16.13 -3.13
N ARG A 123 9.37 16.38 -2.26
CA ARG A 123 9.41 17.55 -1.34
C ARG A 123 10.48 18.58 -1.73
N THR A 124 10.76 18.72 -3.00
CA THR A 124 11.87 19.49 -3.58
C THR A 124 11.73 21.01 -3.52
N ALA A 125 10.58 21.53 -3.07
CA ALA A 125 10.29 22.97 -3.09
C ALA A 125 10.88 23.76 -1.90
N LEU A 126 11.36 23.09 -0.86
CA LEU A 126 11.98 23.73 0.31
C LEU A 126 13.30 24.44 -0.05
N SER A 127 13.68 25.46 0.71
CA SER A 127 15.03 26.01 0.65
C SER A 127 16.08 24.97 1.04
N ASP A 128 17.36 25.16 0.64
CA ASP A 128 18.45 24.22 0.93
C ASP A 128 18.59 23.94 2.43
N ALA A 129 18.46 24.99 3.25
CA ALA A 129 18.54 24.86 4.70
C ALA A 129 17.42 23.98 5.24
N LYS A 130 16.16 24.22 4.85
CA LYS A 130 15.00 23.46 5.29
C LYS A 130 14.96 22.05 4.71
N GLN A 131 15.42 21.86 3.48
CA GLN A 131 15.58 20.53 2.88
C GLN A 131 16.62 19.69 3.64
N SER A 132 17.73 20.31 4.02
CA SER A 132 18.75 19.67 4.85
C SER A 132 18.22 19.33 6.24
N GLU A 133 17.44 20.24 6.85
CA GLU A 133 16.77 19.99 8.14
C GLU A 133 15.79 18.83 8.05
N LEU A 134 14.92 18.78 7.04
CA LEU A 134 13.97 17.69 6.82
C LEU A 134 14.70 16.35 6.66
N THR A 135 15.74 16.31 5.83
CA THR A 135 16.54 15.12 5.60
C THR A 135 17.22 14.64 6.89
N LYS A 136 17.76 15.57 7.68
CA LYS A 136 18.39 15.29 8.97
C LYS A 136 17.36 14.74 9.97
N LEU A 137 16.18 15.37 10.10
CA LEU A 137 15.10 14.91 10.99
C LEU A 137 14.67 13.47 10.66
N VAL A 138 14.40 13.17 9.39
CA VAL A 138 14.02 11.81 8.97
C VAL A 138 15.14 10.82 9.24
N SER A 139 16.40 11.20 9.01
CA SER A 139 17.56 10.35 9.31
C SER A 139 17.72 10.08 10.80
N GLU A 140 17.57 11.11 11.66
CA GLU A 140 17.60 10.97 13.11
C GLU A 140 16.45 10.10 13.65
N MET A 141 15.24 10.25 13.11
CA MET A 141 14.10 9.40 13.47
C MET A 141 14.37 7.93 13.12
N LYS A 142 14.90 7.66 11.94
CA LYS A 142 15.33 6.31 11.53
C LYS A 142 16.43 5.75 12.43
N GLU A 143 17.37 6.57 12.84
CA GLU A 143 18.46 6.17 13.74
C GLU A 143 17.95 5.79 15.13
N ILE A 144 17.07 6.60 15.74
CA ILE A 144 16.43 6.30 17.01
C ILE A 144 15.70 4.97 16.94
N TYR A 145 14.91 4.75 15.88
CA TYR A 145 14.16 3.51 15.65
C TYR A 145 15.10 2.30 15.53
N ASN A 146 16.11 2.37 14.69
CA ASN A 146 17.01 1.25 14.41
C ASN A 146 17.93 0.89 15.58
N LYS A 147 18.29 1.90 16.40
CA LYS A 147 19.14 1.72 17.60
C LYS A 147 18.36 1.36 18.85
N ALA A 148 17.03 1.45 18.84
CA ALA A 148 16.21 1.10 20.00
C ALA A 148 16.43 -0.36 20.40
N ARG A 149 16.65 -0.58 21.71
CA ARG A 149 16.81 -1.90 22.30
C ARG A 149 15.99 -1.94 23.59
N ILE A 150 15.47 -3.11 23.91
CA ILE A 150 14.78 -3.34 25.17
C ILE A 150 15.44 -4.47 25.97
N CYS A 151 15.17 -4.52 27.28
CA CYS A 151 15.68 -5.58 28.14
C CYS A 151 14.84 -6.86 27.95
N PRO A 152 15.36 -8.05 28.24
CA PRO A 152 14.56 -9.26 28.33
C PRO A 152 13.47 -9.17 29.39
N PHE A 153 12.34 -9.84 29.17
CA PHE A 153 11.21 -9.89 30.12
C PHE A 153 11.62 -10.48 31.49
N SER A 154 12.45 -11.50 31.48
CA SER A 154 13.01 -12.09 32.71
C SER A 154 14.44 -11.60 32.92
N SER A 155 14.67 -10.86 33.99
CA SER A 155 15.99 -10.35 34.38
C SER A 155 17.01 -11.45 34.73
N SER A 156 16.57 -12.71 34.89
CA SER A 156 17.43 -13.87 35.13
C SER A 156 18.17 -14.35 33.87
N SER A 157 17.75 -13.93 32.68
CA SER A 157 18.31 -14.41 31.41
C SER A 157 19.42 -13.55 30.81
N SER A 158 19.47 -12.27 31.10
CA SER A 158 20.58 -11.37 30.67
C SER A 158 20.53 -10.05 31.45
N PRO A 159 21.67 -9.53 31.94
CA PRO A 159 21.74 -8.18 32.51
C PRO A 159 21.73 -7.08 31.43
N TYR A 160 21.76 -7.42 30.16
CA TYR A 160 21.89 -6.47 29.05
C TYR A 160 20.56 -6.24 28.34
N CYS A 161 20.27 -4.97 28.01
CA CYS A 161 19.11 -4.55 27.23
C CYS A 161 19.49 -4.52 25.75
N ASP A 162 19.55 -5.68 25.11
CA ASP A 162 20.08 -5.86 23.75
C ASP A 162 19.06 -6.37 22.74
N LEU A 163 17.81 -6.67 23.16
CA LEU A 163 16.79 -7.15 22.26
C LEU A 163 16.41 -6.10 21.22
N ALA A 164 16.62 -6.45 19.95
CA ALA A 164 16.21 -5.65 18.80
C ALA A 164 14.77 -5.97 18.38
N LEU A 165 14.14 -5.04 17.63
CA LEU A 165 12.84 -5.35 17.03
C LEU A 165 12.91 -6.61 16.15
N GLU A 166 13.87 -6.63 15.22
CA GLU A 166 14.14 -7.78 14.37
C GLU A 166 15.51 -8.38 14.71
N PRO A 167 15.60 -9.68 14.96
CA PRO A 167 14.51 -10.68 14.95
C PRO A 167 13.83 -10.90 16.31
N ASP A 168 14.32 -10.28 17.41
CA ASP A 168 14.04 -10.73 18.77
C ASP A 168 12.60 -10.47 19.20
N LEU A 169 12.16 -9.21 19.17
CA LEU A 169 10.80 -8.85 19.58
C LEU A 169 9.75 -9.38 18.60
N SER A 170 10.05 -9.40 17.30
CA SER A 170 9.17 -10.00 16.30
C SER A 170 8.94 -11.48 16.58
N ARG A 171 9.97 -12.22 17.01
CA ARG A 171 9.86 -13.63 17.40
C ARG A 171 9.01 -13.80 18.67
N ILE A 172 9.22 -12.95 19.69
CA ILE A 172 8.39 -12.95 20.90
C ILE A 172 6.93 -12.72 20.54
N MET A 173 6.65 -11.67 19.77
CA MET A 173 5.28 -11.35 19.36
C MET A 173 4.61 -12.46 18.53
N ALA A 174 5.38 -13.16 17.68
CA ALA A 174 4.88 -14.22 16.83
C ALA A 174 4.60 -15.53 17.58
N HIS A 175 5.48 -15.92 18.51
CA HIS A 175 5.48 -17.28 19.06
C HIS A 175 5.17 -17.37 20.54
N SER A 176 5.39 -16.32 21.34
CA SER A 176 4.98 -16.35 22.73
C SER A 176 3.46 -16.46 22.86
N ARG A 177 3.01 -17.19 23.88
CA ARG A 177 1.60 -17.29 24.27
C ARG A 177 1.40 -16.78 25.70
N SER A 178 2.46 -16.21 26.30
CA SER A 178 2.39 -15.53 27.60
C SER A 178 1.84 -14.12 27.41
N TYR A 179 0.70 -13.85 28.05
CA TYR A 179 0.07 -12.52 28.04
C TYR A 179 1.04 -11.43 28.48
N GLU A 180 1.74 -11.67 29.59
CA GLU A 180 2.63 -10.68 30.23
C GLU A 180 3.90 -10.44 29.39
N GLU A 181 4.48 -11.47 28.78
CA GLU A 181 5.66 -11.32 27.93
C GLU A 181 5.35 -10.55 26.65
N GLN A 182 4.22 -10.86 26.01
CA GLN A 182 3.77 -10.12 24.84
C GLN A 182 3.43 -8.67 25.18
N LEU A 183 2.77 -8.43 26.33
CA LEU A 183 2.48 -7.09 26.83
C LEU A 183 3.76 -6.30 27.08
N TYR A 184 4.74 -6.91 27.74
CA TYR A 184 6.04 -6.30 28.01
C TYR A 184 6.76 -5.92 26.71
N ALA A 185 6.89 -6.83 25.77
CA ALA A 185 7.55 -6.58 24.48
C ALA A 185 6.84 -5.46 23.70
N TRP A 186 5.50 -5.49 23.65
CA TRP A 186 4.68 -4.50 22.98
C TRP A 186 4.84 -3.10 23.57
N ARG A 187 4.76 -2.99 24.91
CA ARG A 187 4.89 -1.73 25.66
C ARG A 187 6.31 -1.18 25.56
N SER A 188 7.31 -2.00 25.91
CA SER A 188 8.70 -1.57 25.94
C SER A 188 9.21 -1.06 24.61
N TRP A 189 8.80 -1.66 23.50
CA TRP A 189 9.14 -1.16 22.16
C TRP A 189 8.57 0.23 21.90
N ARG A 190 7.31 0.48 22.28
CA ARG A 190 6.66 1.79 22.13
C ARG A 190 7.29 2.84 23.02
N ASP A 191 7.59 2.50 24.25
CA ASP A 191 8.22 3.40 25.22
C ASP A 191 9.67 3.72 24.83
N ALA A 192 10.38 2.79 24.17
CA ALA A 192 11.74 2.99 23.66
C ALA A 192 11.79 3.89 22.41
N THR A 193 10.69 4.03 21.68
CA THR A 193 10.62 4.73 20.37
C THR A 193 9.76 6.01 20.45
N GLY A 194 8.48 5.89 20.69
CA GLY A 194 7.46 6.94 20.55
C GLY A 194 7.81 8.27 21.22
N PRO A 195 8.06 8.30 22.54
CA PRO A 195 8.35 9.55 23.25
C PRO A 195 9.59 10.29 22.72
N LYS A 196 10.61 9.54 22.27
CA LYS A 196 11.86 10.12 21.71
C LYS A 196 11.66 10.68 20.30
N LEU A 197 10.64 10.22 19.60
CA LEU A 197 10.34 10.59 18.20
C LEU A 197 9.34 11.75 18.11
N ARG A 198 8.55 11.99 19.14
CA ARG A 198 7.40 12.88 19.12
C ARG A 198 7.72 14.30 18.64
N ASP A 199 8.69 14.96 19.26
CA ASP A 199 9.03 16.36 18.92
C ASP A 199 9.67 16.46 17.53
N LYS A 200 10.41 15.43 17.12
CA LYS A 200 10.98 15.35 15.77
C LYS A 200 9.89 15.15 14.72
N TYR A 201 8.87 14.35 15.04
CA TYR A 201 7.75 14.10 14.13
C TYR A 201 6.88 15.35 13.95
N ILE A 202 6.69 16.15 15.00
CA ILE A 202 6.00 17.47 14.91
C ILE A 202 6.73 18.38 13.93
N LYS A 203 8.04 18.54 14.06
CA LYS A 203 8.84 19.35 13.14
C LYS A 203 8.82 18.80 11.71
N TYR A 204 8.83 17.47 11.55
CA TYR A 204 8.68 16.82 10.25
C TYR A 204 7.35 17.19 9.59
N VAL A 205 6.22 17.15 10.33
CA VAL A 205 4.90 17.52 9.82
C VAL A 205 4.88 18.97 9.34
N ASP A 206 5.49 19.90 10.09
CA ASP A 206 5.56 21.32 9.72
C ASP A 206 6.33 21.52 8.40
N LEU A 207 7.51 20.90 8.26
CA LEU A 207 8.33 20.99 7.05
C LEU A 207 7.68 20.29 5.86
N ALA A 208 7.04 19.13 6.07
CA ALA A 208 6.31 18.42 5.03
C ALA A 208 5.13 19.26 4.49
N ASN A 209 4.37 19.87 5.38
CA ASN A 209 3.29 20.77 5.02
C ASN A 209 3.79 22.05 4.32
N GLU A 210 4.91 22.61 4.74
CA GLU A 210 5.51 23.73 4.06
C GLU A 210 5.93 23.37 2.62
N ALA A 211 6.59 22.21 2.44
CA ALA A 211 6.97 21.70 1.13
C ALA A 211 5.74 21.53 0.19
N ALA A 212 4.64 21.01 0.73
CA ALA A 212 3.40 20.83 -0.02
C ALA A 212 2.77 22.19 -0.40
N ARG A 213 2.69 23.14 0.53
CA ARG A 213 2.17 24.50 0.24
C ARG A 213 2.97 25.23 -0.80
N LEU A 214 4.29 25.10 -0.80
CA LEU A 214 5.18 25.65 -1.83
C LEU A 214 4.96 25.03 -3.22
N LYS A 215 4.19 23.94 -3.32
CA LYS A 215 3.77 23.30 -4.58
C LYS A 215 2.28 23.52 -4.91
N GLY A 216 1.58 24.37 -4.15
CA GLY A 216 0.18 24.70 -4.37
C GLY A 216 -0.82 23.75 -3.70
N PHE A 217 -0.38 22.83 -2.84
CA PHE A 217 -1.27 21.97 -2.05
C PHE A 217 -1.57 22.60 -0.68
N ARG A 218 -2.71 22.24 -0.08
CA ARG A 218 -3.10 22.71 1.25
C ARG A 218 -2.20 22.13 2.35
N ASP A 219 -1.86 20.85 2.22
CA ASP A 219 -1.06 20.07 3.16
C ASP A 219 -0.36 18.90 2.45
N ALA A 220 0.53 18.22 3.18
CA ALA A 220 1.27 17.08 2.66
C ALA A 220 0.37 15.88 2.32
N GLY A 221 -0.75 15.70 3.02
CA GLY A 221 -1.71 14.63 2.71
C GLY A 221 -2.41 14.84 1.37
N GLU A 222 -2.77 16.09 1.02
CA GLU A 222 -3.32 16.40 -0.30
C GLU A 222 -2.29 16.14 -1.41
N GLN A 223 -1.03 16.51 -1.19
CA GLN A 223 0.06 16.22 -2.13
C GLN A 223 0.22 14.69 -2.33
N GLU A 224 0.21 13.91 -1.26
CA GLU A 224 0.34 12.45 -1.34
C GLU A 224 -0.84 11.81 -2.12
N ARG A 225 -2.07 12.26 -1.87
CA ARG A 225 -3.26 11.79 -2.61
C ARG A 225 -3.21 12.17 -4.09
N SER A 226 -2.63 13.32 -4.43
CA SER A 226 -2.53 13.78 -5.83
C SER A 226 -1.71 12.84 -6.72
N LEU A 227 -0.81 12.02 -6.14
CA LEU A 227 -0.01 11.05 -6.89
C LEU A 227 -0.86 9.95 -7.55
N TYR A 228 -2.10 9.77 -7.09
CA TYR A 228 -3.04 8.81 -7.69
C TYR A 228 -3.82 9.41 -8.86
N GLY A 229 -3.76 10.71 -9.09
CA GLY A 229 -4.35 11.35 -10.27
C GLY A 229 -5.88 11.29 -10.35
N VAL A 230 -6.57 10.99 -9.24
CA VAL A 230 -8.03 11.00 -9.11
C VAL A 230 -8.44 11.89 -7.93
N GLU A 231 -9.53 12.64 -8.09
CA GLU A 231 -9.97 13.59 -7.07
C GLU A 231 -10.71 12.92 -5.92
N ASP A 232 -11.44 11.87 -6.21
CA ASP A 232 -12.31 11.13 -5.28
C ASP A 232 -11.63 9.94 -4.59
N LEU A 233 -10.29 9.86 -4.61
CA LEU A 233 -9.53 8.73 -4.04
C LEU A 233 -9.98 8.40 -2.61
N GLN A 234 -10.15 9.42 -1.77
CA GLN A 234 -10.51 9.22 -0.36
C GLN A 234 -11.91 8.61 -0.22
N ASN A 235 -12.84 8.98 -1.10
CA ASN A 235 -14.17 8.39 -1.15
C ASN A 235 -14.11 6.93 -1.64
N GLN A 236 -13.36 6.66 -2.72
CA GLN A 236 -13.21 5.30 -3.24
C GLN A 236 -12.65 4.33 -2.19
N ILE A 237 -11.59 4.70 -1.46
CA ILE A 237 -11.03 3.83 -0.42
C ILE A 237 -11.99 3.64 0.77
N SER A 238 -12.79 4.67 1.12
CA SER A 238 -13.83 4.58 2.15
C SER A 238 -14.98 3.66 1.74
N GLU A 239 -15.47 3.77 0.50
CA GLU A 239 -16.51 2.91 -0.08
C GLU A 239 -16.07 1.44 -0.06
N VAL A 240 -14.85 1.18 -0.53
CA VAL A 240 -14.26 -0.17 -0.54
C VAL A 240 -14.11 -0.72 0.87
N TRP A 241 -13.60 0.09 1.82
CA TRP A 241 -13.50 -0.35 3.21
C TRP A 241 -14.88 -0.65 3.81
N SER A 242 -15.89 0.19 3.56
CA SER A 242 -17.26 -0.06 4.01
C SER A 242 -17.82 -1.39 3.47
N ALA A 243 -17.57 -1.69 2.20
CA ALA A 243 -18.01 -2.94 1.58
C ALA A 243 -17.32 -4.19 2.16
N LEU A 244 -16.05 -4.07 2.58
CA LEU A 244 -15.25 -5.17 3.17
C LEU A 244 -15.44 -5.31 4.67
N THR A 245 -15.95 -4.29 5.35
CA THR A 245 -16.15 -4.28 6.82
C THR A 245 -17.00 -5.47 7.32
N PRO A 246 -18.08 -5.91 6.67
CA PRO A 246 -18.84 -7.07 7.14
C PRO A 246 -18.00 -8.36 7.21
N LEU A 247 -17.16 -8.63 6.20
CA LEU A 247 -16.25 -9.78 6.19
C LEU A 247 -15.19 -9.65 7.30
N TYR A 248 -14.60 -8.48 7.45
CA TYR A 248 -13.63 -8.22 8.51
C TYR A 248 -14.23 -8.41 9.91
N ARG A 249 -15.45 -7.93 10.16
CA ARG A 249 -16.13 -8.10 11.45
C ARG A 249 -16.43 -9.56 11.76
N GLN A 250 -16.77 -10.37 10.78
CA GLN A 250 -16.93 -11.82 10.93
C GLN A 250 -15.60 -12.48 11.33
N LEU A 251 -14.50 -12.15 10.64
CA LEU A 251 -13.16 -12.63 10.98
C LEU A 251 -12.76 -12.20 12.40
N HIS A 252 -12.96 -10.93 12.76
CA HIS A 252 -12.66 -10.39 14.08
C HIS A 252 -13.42 -11.11 15.20
N ALA A 253 -14.73 -11.33 15.03
CA ALA A 253 -15.56 -12.02 16.03
C ALA A 253 -15.06 -13.46 16.26
N TYR A 254 -14.79 -14.20 15.20
CA TYR A 254 -14.25 -15.56 15.27
C TYR A 254 -12.88 -15.58 15.98
N VAL A 255 -11.95 -14.72 15.56
CA VAL A 255 -10.60 -14.63 16.15
C VAL A 255 -10.68 -14.23 17.63
N ARG A 256 -11.50 -13.23 17.99
CA ARG A 256 -11.73 -12.83 19.38
C ARG A 256 -12.15 -14.00 20.25
N THR A 257 -13.12 -14.78 19.82
CA THR A 257 -13.64 -15.94 20.59
C THR A 257 -12.57 -17.01 20.75
N ARG A 258 -11.82 -17.31 19.71
CA ARG A 258 -10.72 -18.30 19.77
C ARG A 258 -9.59 -17.84 20.67
N ILE A 259 -9.14 -16.60 20.55
CA ILE A 259 -8.09 -16.05 21.42
C ILE A 259 -8.57 -15.94 22.87
N SER A 260 -9.84 -15.55 23.11
CA SER A 260 -10.38 -15.43 24.46
C SER A 260 -10.37 -16.75 25.21
N SER A 261 -10.50 -17.89 24.51
CA SER A 261 -10.41 -19.22 25.15
C SER A 261 -8.99 -19.59 25.61
N GLN A 262 -7.97 -18.92 25.09
CA GLN A 262 -6.57 -19.15 25.46
C GLN A 262 -6.20 -18.53 26.81
N TYR A 263 -6.91 -17.47 27.24
CA TYR A 263 -6.57 -16.72 28.45
C TYR A 263 -7.64 -16.87 29.53
N ALA A 264 -7.19 -17.22 30.76
CA ALA A 264 -8.04 -17.23 31.94
C ALA A 264 -8.25 -15.80 32.50
N PRO A 265 -9.28 -15.57 33.35
CA PRO A 265 -9.37 -14.29 34.08
C PRO A 265 -8.09 -13.98 34.86
N PRO A 266 -7.65 -12.70 34.94
CA PRO A 266 -8.36 -11.47 34.52
C PRO A 266 -8.19 -11.13 33.02
N HIS A 267 -7.42 -11.89 32.23
CA HIS A 267 -7.03 -11.56 30.86
C HIS A 267 -8.04 -12.03 29.80
N LYS A 268 -9.17 -12.59 30.20
CA LYS A 268 -10.20 -13.06 29.29
C LYS A 268 -10.88 -11.90 28.55
N ILE A 269 -10.90 -11.97 27.22
CA ILE A 269 -11.53 -10.95 26.37
C ILE A 269 -13.06 -11.12 26.44
N GLY A 270 -13.78 -10.04 26.69
CA GLY A 270 -15.25 -10.05 26.68
C GLY A 270 -15.84 -10.35 25.31
N PRO A 271 -17.07 -10.90 25.23
CA PRO A 271 -17.67 -11.33 23.97
C PRO A 271 -18.01 -10.19 22.99
N THR A 272 -18.03 -8.95 23.49
CA THR A 272 -18.29 -7.75 22.67
C THR A 272 -17.12 -6.77 22.68
N ALA A 273 -16.01 -7.12 23.37
CA ALA A 273 -14.89 -6.22 23.54
C ALA A 273 -13.99 -6.18 22.29
N PRO A 274 -13.31 -5.05 22.02
CA PRO A 274 -12.17 -5.00 21.12
C PRO A 274 -11.04 -5.93 21.61
N ILE A 275 -10.15 -6.33 20.71
CA ILE A 275 -9.01 -7.21 21.02
C ILE A 275 -7.82 -6.35 21.49
N PRO A 276 -7.13 -6.67 22.61
CA PRO A 276 -5.88 -6.04 22.97
C PRO A 276 -4.79 -6.28 21.93
N ALA A 277 -4.14 -5.20 21.49
CA ALA A 277 -3.26 -5.19 20.31
C ALA A 277 -2.07 -6.15 20.38
N HIS A 278 -1.58 -6.50 21.56
CA HIS A 278 -0.41 -7.38 21.76
C HIS A 278 -0.70 -8.86 21.52
N LEU A 279 -1.99 -9.29 21.44
CA LEU A 279 -2.38 -10.70 21.34
C LEU A 279 -2.46 -11.24 19.89
N LEU A 280 -2.21 -10.42 18.89
CA LEU A 280 -2.45 -10.75 17.49
C LEU A 280 -1.20 -11.18 16.71
N GLY A 281 -0.17 -11.62 17.41
CA GLY A 281 1.01 -12.27 16.81
C GLY A 281 1.95 -11.33 16.04
N ASN A 282 1.74 -10.00 16.13
CA ASN A 282 2.52 -9.00 15.41
C ASN A 282 2.64 -7.72 16.23
N MET A 283 3.82 -7.06 16.20
CA MET A 283 4.10 -5.86 16.99
C MET A 283 3.04 -4.75 16.81
N TRP A 284 2.48 -4.63 15.60
CA TRP A 284 1.49 -3.59 15.27
C TRP A 284 0.06 -4.15 15.10
N ALA A 285 -0.14 -5.46 15.30
CA ALA A 285 -1.39 -6.15 15.01
C ALA A 285 -1.91 -5.86 13.58
N GLN A 286 -0.99 -5.70 12.63
CA GLN A 286 -1.32 -5.42 11.23
C GLN A 286 -1.61 -6.69 10.44
N ASN A 287 -0.99 -7.81 10.80
CA ASN A 287 -1.12 -9.13 10.18
C ASN A 287 -1.29 -10.14 11.31
N TRP A 288 -2.22 -11.07 11.16
CA TRP A 288 -2.58 -12.03 12.21
C TRP A 288 -2.15 -13.47 11.88
N LYS A 289 -1.35 -13.67 10.84
CA LYS A 289 -0.92 -15.02 10.40
C LYS A 289 -0.23 -15.81 11.52
N ASN A 290 0.53 -15.16 12.39
CA ASN A 290 1.27 -15.80 13.46
C ASN A 290 0.41 -16.40 14.61
N ILE A 291 -0.90 -16.16 14.58
CA ILE A 291 -1.85 -16.80 15.50
C ILE A 291 -2.71 -17.87 14.80
N TYR A 292 -2.34 -18.27 13.59
CA TYR A 292 -3.10 -19.24 12.80
C TYR A 292 -3.32 -20.56 13.57
N ASP A 293 -2.31 -21.03 14.34
CA ASP A 293 -2.40 -22.20 15.20
C ASP A 293 -3.55 -22.13 16.24
N LEU A 294 -3.88 -20.91 16.72
CA LEU A 294 -4.95 -20.68 17.70
C LEU A 294 -6.34 -20.63 17.05
N VAL A 295 -6.42 -20.31 15.78
CA VAL A 295 -7.68 -20.01 15.08
C VAL A 295 -7.97 -20.92 13.89
N MET A 296 -7.11 -21.91 13.64
CA MET A 296 -7.27 -22.88 12.55
C MET A 296 -8.65 -23.55 12.60
N PRO A 297 -9.44 -23.50 11.50
CA PRO A 297 -10.79 -24.08 11.46
C PRO A 297 -10.83 -25.59 11.70
N TYR A 298 -9.98 -26.34 11.00
CA TYR A 298 -9.96 -27.79 10.99
C TYR A 298 -8.56 -28.31 11.36
N PRO A 299 -8.25 -28.53 12.66
CA PRO A 299 -6.99 -29.10 13.09
C PRO A 299 -6.73 -30.47 12.43
N GLY A 300 -5.52 -30.68 11.91
CA GLY A 300 -5.17 -31.91 11.19
C GLY A 300 -5.33 -31.86 9.67
N LYS A 301 -6.05 -30.89 9.13
CA LYS A 301 -6.16 -30.61 7.70
C LYS A 301 -5.16 -29.52 7.32
N ARG A 302 -3.98 -29.90 6.92
CA ARG A 302 -2.93 -28.95 6.52
C ARG A 302 -2.93 -28.77 5.01
N ARG A 303 -2.72 -27.53 4.58
CA ARG A 303 -2.39 -27.20 3.21
C ARG A 303 -1.11 -27.95 2.80
N ALA A 304 -1.04 -28.37 1.55
CA ALA A 304 0.17 -28.94 0.99
C ALA A 304 1.31 -27.89 1.02
N ASP A 305 2.36 -28.20 1.78
CA ASP A 305 3.65 -27.50 1.70
C ASP A 305 4.56 -28.33 0.79
N VAL A 306 4.95 -27.72 -0.34
CA VAL A 306 5.77 -28.40 -1.35
C VAL A 306 7.28 -28.35 -1.06
N THR A 307 7.69 -27.77 0.06
CA THR A 307 9.11 -27.63 0.44
C THR A 307 9.82 -28.99 0.44
N SER A 308 9.22 -30.02 1.08
CA SER A 308 9.80 -31.35 1.13
C SER A 308 9.95 -31.96 -0.27
N GLU A 309 9.00 -31.74 -1.16
CA GLU A 309 9.05 -32.23 -2.52
C GLU A 309 10.10 -31.48 -3.36
N MET A 310 10.24 -30.17 -3.17
CA MET A 310 11.31 -29.37 -3.79
C MET A 310 12.69 -29.90 -3.38
N LEU A 311 12.91 -30.17 -2.09
CA LEU A 311 14.15 -30.75 -1.59
C LEU A 311 14.39 -32.15 -2.17
N ARG A 312 13.36 -33.01 -2.22
CA ARG A 312 13.44 -34.35 -2.83
C ARG A 312 13.81 -34.32 -4.31
N GLN A 313 13.31 -33.34 -5.04
CA GLN A 313 13.60 -33.14 -6.47
C GLN A 313 14.93 -32.40 -6.72
N GLY A 314 15.69 -32.02 -5.67
CA GLY A 314 16.97 -31.34 -5.79
C GLY A 314 16.84 -29.92 -6.34
N TYR A 315 15.81 -29.16 -5.89
CA TYR A 315 15.70 -27.75 -6.24
C TYR A 315 16.91 -26.98 -5.74
N THR A 316 17.31 -25.98 -6.49
CA THR A 316 18.31 -24.98 -6.15
C THR A 316 17.68 -23.58 -6.32
N ALA A 317 18.32 -22.55 -5.78
CA ALA A 317 17.88 -21.17 -6.00
C ALA A 317 17.74 -20.85 -7.50
N GLN A 318 18.70 -21.28 -8.31
CA GLN A 318 18.64 -21.11 -9.78
C GLN A 318 17.43 -21.84 -10.40
N ARG A 319 17.14 -23.09 -9.97
CA ARG A 319 15.98 -23.84 -10.47
C ARG A 319 14.65 -23.18 -10.08
N MET A 320 14.56 -22.56 -8.88
CA MET A 320 13.38 -21.80 -8.49
C MET A 320 13.14 -20.61 -9.42
N VAL A 321 14.19 -19.87 -9.75
CA VAL A 321 14.13 -18.75 -10.72
C VAL A 321 13.74 -19.23 -12.11
N GLN A 322 14.28 -20.38 -12.57
CA GLN A 322 13.91 -21.00 -13.87
C GLN A 322 12.44 -21.41 -13.87
N THR A 323 11.90 -21.93 -12.77
CA THR A 323 10.49 -22.30 -12.63
C THR A 323 9.60 -21.05 -12.75
N ALA A 324 9.99 -19.93 -12.13
CA ALA A 324 9.27 -18.67 -12.23
C ALA A 324 9.38 -18.07 -13.67
N GLU A 325 10.54 -18.13 -14.32
CA GLU A 325 10.68 -17.70 -15.71
C GLU A 325 9.79 -18.53 -16.67
N GLU A 326 9.71 -19.85 -16.46
CA GLU A 326 8.84 -20.72 -17.25
C GLU A 326 7.36 -20.32 -17.06
N PHE A 327 6.95 -19.95 -15.86
CA PHE A 327 5.60 -19.42 -15.63
C PHE A 327 5.36 -18.18 -16.52
N PHE A 328 6.22 -17.15 -16.49
CA PHE A 328 6.04 -15.92 -17.26
C PHE A 328 6.10 -16.16 -18.76
N THR A 329 7.06 -16.92 -19.25
CA THR A 329 7.18 -17.23 -20.68
C THR A 329 6.04 -18.10 -21.19
N SER A 330 5.45 -18.95 -20.34
CA SER A 330 4.25 -19.72 -20.64
C SER A 330 3.03 -18.84 -20.93
N LEU A 331 2.93 -17.70 -20.24
CA LEU A 331 1.93 -16.66 -20.49
C LEU A 331 2.20 -15.87 -21.78
N GLY A 332 3.42 -15.92 -22.32
CA GLY A 332 3.86 -15.12 -23.46
C GLY A 332 4.53 -13.80 -23.08
N LEU A 333 4.91 -13.67 -21.82
CA LEU A 333 5.69 -12.54 -21.32
C LEU A 333 7.18 -12.71 -21.71
N LYS A 334 8.02 -11.77 -21.31
CA LYS A 334 9.42 -11.71 -21.74
C LYS A 334 10.29 -12.72 -20.99
N ALA A 335 11.29 -13.30 -21.66
CA ALA A 335 12.34 -14.04 -20.97
C ALA A 335 13.29 -13.08 -20.24
N MET A 336 13.87 -13.52 -19.14
CA MET A 336 14.82 -12.72 -18.37
C MET A 336 16.08 -12.45 -19.19
N PRO A 337 16.57 -11.19 -19.23
CA PRO A 337 17.77 -10.84 -19.98
C PRO A 337 19.02 -11.49 -19.37
N ILE A 338 20.08 -11.57 -20.18
CA ILE A 338 21.33 -12.23 -19.74
C ILE A 338 21.95 -11.55 -18.52
N GLU A 339 21.81 -10.24 -18.39
CA GLU A 339 22.27 -9.46 -17.25
C GLU A 339 21.58 -9.90 -15.95
N PHE A 340 20.29 -10.27 -16.03
CA PHE A 340 19.55 -10.80 -14.88
C PHE A 340 20.21 -12.07 -14.32
N TRP A 341 20.51 -13.03 -15.18
CA TRP A 341 21.12 -14.30 -14.79
C TRP A 341 22.54 -14.15 -14.24
N HIS A 342 23.32 -13.23 -14.78
CA HIS A 342 24.71 -13.06 -14.38
C HIS A 342 24.91 -12.14 -13.17
N ARG A 343 23.96 -11.25 -12.88
CA ARG A 343 24.17 -10.16 -11.92
C ARG A 343 23.20 -10.16 -10.74
N SER A 344 22.12 -10.94 -10.77
CA SER A 344 21.23 -11.14 -9.63
C SER A 344 21.97 -11.81 -8.48
N MET A 345 21.58 -11.50 -7.24
CA MET A 345 22.08 -12.18 -6.05
C MET A 345 21.00 -13.16 -5.58
N LEU A 346 21.15 -14.42 -5.93
CA LEU A 346 20.16 -15.48 -5.66
C LEU A 346 20.43 -16.26 -4.36
N GLU A 347 21.64 -16.12 -3.82
CA GLU A 347 22.06 -16.81 -2.60
C GLU A 347 22.82 -15.84 -1.69
N ARG A 348 22.85 -16.14 -0.41
CA ARG A 348 23.62 -15.36 0.55
C ARG A 348 25.12 -15.57 0.33
N PRO A 349 25.87 -14.52 -0.05
CA PRO A 349 27.30 -14.67 -0.28
C PRO A 349 28.08 -14.89 1.03
N VAL A 350 29.08 -15.75 0.98
CA VAL A 350 29.98 -16.01 2.11
C VAL A 350 30.95 -14.83 2.30
N GLY A 351 31.25 -14.48 3.55
CA GLY A 351 32.25 -13.47 3.90
C GLY A 351 31.85 -12.00 3.71
N ARG A 352 30.57 -11.73 3.41
CA ARG A 352 30.03 -10.37 3.32
C ARG A 352 28.75 -10.21 4.14
N HIS A 353 28.57 -9.03 4.70
CA HIS A 353 27.28 -8.66 5.28
C HIS A 353 26.36 -8.12 4.18
N VAL A 354 25.17 -8.69 4.07
CA VAL A 354 24.17 -8.34 3.06
C VAL A 354 22.79 -8.11 3.68
N ALA A 355 21.98 -7.29 3.03
CA ALA A 355 20.57 -7.16 3.38
C ALA A 355 19.78 -8.27 2.67
N CYS A 356 19.34 -9.30 3.39
CA CYS A 356 18.70 -10.50 2.81
C CYS A 356 17.25 -10.30 2.36
N LYS A 357 16.57 -9.21 2.75
CA LYS A 357 15.20 -8.95 2.25
C LYS A 357 15.19 -9.03 0.72
N ALA A 358 14.30 -9.85 0.15
CA ALA A 358 14.09 -9.96 -1.28
C ALA A 358 13.72 -8.60 -1.89
N SER A 359 14.16 -8.32 -3.10
CA SER A 359 13.89 -7.07 -3.82
C SER A 359 14.28 -7.15 -5.29
N ALA A 360 13.48 -6.52 -6.15
CA ALA A 360 13.75 -6.33 -7.57
C ALA A 360 14.36 -4.95 -7.85
N TRP A 361 15.21 -4.85 -8.86
CA TRP A 361 16.02 -3.68 -9.16
C TRP A 361 16.03 -3.35 -10.64
N ASP A 362 15.60 -2.13 -11.00
CA ASP A 362 15.78 -1.52 -12.32
C ASP A 362 17.00 -0.59 -12.27
N PHE A 363 18.03 -0.89 -13.06
CA PHE A 363 19.21 -0.03 -13.21
C PHE A 363 19.00 1.14 -14.19
N CYS A 364 17.79 1.35 -14.64
CA CYS A 364 17.35 2.48 -15.46
C CYS A 364 18.05 2.61 -16.84
N ASN A 365 18.80 1.60 -17.25
CA ASN A 365 19.55 1.56 -18.51
C ASN A 365 18.88 0.68 -19.60
N ARG A 366 17.60 0.29 -19.37
CA ARG A 366 16.73 -0.49 -20.27
C ARG A 366 17.10 -1.97 -20.47
N ARG A 367 18.16 -2.48 -19.81
CA ARG A 367 18.65 -3.85 -20.00
C ARG A 367 19.13 -4.55 -18.74
N ASP A 368 19.59 -3.80 -17.73
CA ASP A 368 20.12 -4.38 -16.49
C ASP A 368 19.03 -4.35 -15.42
N PHE A 369 18.42 -5.51 -15.21
CA PHE A 369 17.39 -5.75 -14.20
C PHE A 369 17.84 -6.91 -13.33
N ARG A 370 17.67 -6.84 -12.02
CA ARG A 370 18.19 -7.85 -11.09
C ARG A 370 17.21 -8.11 -9.96
N ILE A 371 17.24 -9.32 -9.42
CA ILE A 371 16.69 -9.60 -8.10
C ILE A 371 17.81 -9.84 -7.08
N LYS A 372 17.50 -9.53 -5.83
CA LYS A 372 18.34 -9.83 -4.67
C LYS A 372 17.50 -10.64 -3.68
N GLN A 373 17.91 -11.86 -3.43
CA GLN A 373 17.24 -12.77 -2.51
C GLN A 373 18.28 -13.69 -1.87
N CYS A 374 18.24 -13.88 -0.54
CA CYS A 374 18.99 -14.94 0.14
C CYS A 374 18.11 -16.19 0.15
N THR A 375 18.00 -16.85 -1.00
CA THR A 375 17.01 -17.91 -1.25
C THR A 375 17.28 -19.15 -0.42
N GLU A 376 16.27 -19.60 0.31
CA GLU A 376 16.16 -20.91 0.92
C GLU A 376 15.27 -21.82 0.05
N ILE A 377 15.52 -23.11 0.06
CA ILE A 377 14.70 -24.05 -0.70
C ILE A 377 13.41 -24.29 0.08
N SER A 378 12.42 -23.46 -0.17
CA SER A 378 11.11 -23.50 0.50
C SER A 378 10.00 -23.04 -0.46
N MET A 379 8.76 -23.45 -0.16
CA MET A 379 7.58 -22.97 -0.86
C MET A 379 7.44 -21.45 -0.75
N GLU A 380 7.74 -20.89 0.42
CA GLU A 380 7.65 -19.44 0.68
C GLU A 380 8.59 -18.66 -0.24
N ASP A 381 9.85 -19.10 -0.36
CA ASP A 381 10.81 -18.42 -1.23
C ASP A 381 10.54 -18.66 -2.72
N LEU A 382 9.93 -19.78 -3.10
CA LEU A 382 9.45 -19.98 -4.46
C LEU A 382 8.37 -18.95 -4.83
N LEU A 383 7.42 -18.69 -3.92
CA LEU A 383 6.39 -17.65 -4.11
C LEU A 383 7.01 -16.24 -4.15
N THR A 384 7.96 -15.97 -3.25
CA THR A 384 8.73 -14.71 -3.23
C THR A 384 9.48 -14.50 -4.55
N THR A 385 10.08 -15.56 -5.11
CA THR A 385 10.77 -15.49 -6.41
C THR A 385 9.82 -15.08 -7.53
N HIS A 386 8.60 -15.63 -7.59
CA HIS A 386 7.58 -15.20 -8.56
C HIS A 386 7.18 -13.74 -8.36
N HIS A 387 7.03 -13.30 -7.11
CA HIS A 387 6.70 -11.91 -6.78
C HIS A 387 7.78 -10.94 -7.28
N GLU A 388 9.04 -11.18 -6.92
CA GLU A 388 10.14 -10.30 -7.33
C GLU A 388 10.37 -10.32 -8.85
N MET A 389 10.22 -11.47 -9.51
CA MET A 389 10.33 -11.57 -10.95
C MET A 389 9.14 -10.93 -11.68
N THR A 390 7.97 -10.81 -11.05
CA THR A 390 6.87 -10.00 -11.61
C THR A 390 7.25 -8.52 -11.70
N HIS A 391 7.99 -8.01 -10.72
CA HIS A 391 8.53 -6.65 -10.82
C HIS A 391 9.51 -6.51 -11.99
N ILE A 392 10.35 -7.52 -12.25
CA ILE A 392 11.25 -7.53 -13.43
C ILE A 392 10.44 -7.54 -14.73
N GLU A 393 9.38 -8.33 -14.82
CA GLU A 393 8.48 -8.32 -15.99
C GLU A 393 7.91 -6.92 -16.26
N TYR A 394 7.49 -6.22 -15.21
CA TYR A 394 7.01 -4.85 -15.34
C TYR A 394 8.11 -3.92 -15.86
N TYR A 395 9.33 -4.01 -15.30
CA TYR A 395 10.48 -3.23 -15.75
C TYR A 395 10.80 -3.49 -17.23
N LEU A 396 10.80 -4.75 -17.65
CA LEU A 396 11.04 -5.16 -19.03
C LEU A 396 9.99 -4.58 -19.99
N HIS A 397 8.72 -4.54 -19.57
CA HIS A 397 7.62 -4.09 -20.43
C HIS A 397 7.65 -2.57 -20.62
N TYR A 398 7.95 -1.79 -19.59
CA TYR A 398 8.00 -0.33 -19.72
C TYR A 398 9.38 0.24 -20.08
N ALA A 399 10.41 -0.58 -20.27
CA ALA A 399 11.79 -0.16 -20.47
C ALA A 399 11.99 0.93 -21.54
N GLU A 400 11.20 0.90 -22.62
CA GLU A 400 11.32 1.84 -23.74
C GLU A 400 10.57 3.17 -23.53
N LEU A 401 9.79 3.29 -22.45
CA LEU A 401 9.11 4.54 -22.15
C LEU A 401 10.10 5.63 -21.68
N PRO A 402 9.73 6.92 -21.76
CA PRO A 402 10.44 8.00 -21.07
C PRO A 402 10.59 7.71 -19.58
N TYR A 403 11.69 8.14 -18.99
CA TYR A 403 12.06 7.84 -17.59
C TYR A 403 10.91 8.09 -16.59
N LEU A 404 10.19 9.21 -16.73
CA LEU A 404 9.06 9.55 -15.86
C LEU A 404 7.88 8.56 -15.93
N PHE A 405 7.80 7.77 -16.97
CA PHE A 405 6.76 6.76 -17.16
C PHE A 405 7.22 5.33 -16.82
N ARG A 406 8.51 5.13 -16.49
CA ARG A 406 9.05 3.83 -16.04
C ARG A 406 8.71 3.61 -14.58
N ASP A 407 7.43 3.48 -14.30
CA ASP A 407 6.85 3.26 -12.97
C ASP A 407 5.49 2.60 -13.13
N GLY A 408 4.90 2.09 -12.05
CA GLY A 408 3.51 1.61 -12.06
C GLY A 408 2.51 2.72 -12.40
N ALA A 409 1.35 2.37 -12.91
CA ALA A 409 0.30 3.33 -13.28
C ALA A 409 -0.13 4.24 -12.11
N ASN A 410 -0.02 3.74 -10.87
CA ASN A 410 -0.02 4.50 -9.62
C ASN A 410 0.92 3.80 -8.60
N PRO A 411 1.18 4.38 -7.41
CA PRO A 411 2.13 3.81 -6.43
C PRO A 411 1.80 2.40 -5.91
N ALA A 412 0.61 1.86 -6.20
CA ALA A 412 0.17 0.53 -5.77
C ALA A 412 0.23 -0.54 -6.87
N PHE A 413 0.38 -0.16 -8.15
CA PHE A 413 0.23 -1.10 -9.27
C PHE A 413 1.33 -2.16 -9.34
N HIS A 414 2.57 -1.80 -9.01
CA HIS A 414 3.68 -2.76 -9.00
C HIS A 414 3.40 -3.94 -8.07
N GLU A 415 3.04 -3.63 -6.83
CA GLU A 415 2.71 -4.62 -5.81
C GLU A 415 1.42 -5.37 -6.17
N ALA A 416 0.40 -4.66 -6.70
CA ALA A 416 -0.87 -5.28 -7.04
C ALA A 416 -0.74 -6.35 -8.13
N ILE A 417 0.09 -6.12 -9.15
CA ILE A 417 0.34 -7.11 -10.21
C ILE A 417 1.16 -8.27 -9.66
N ALA A 418 2.21 -8.01 -8.89
CA ALA A 418 3.05 -9.06 -8.29
C ALA A 418 2.23 -9.96 -7.35
N ASP A 419 1.40 -9.35 -6.50
CA ASP A 419 0.51 -10.09 -5.62
C ASP A 419 -0.61 -10.84 -6.38
N ALA A 420 -1.13 -10.30 -7.50
CA ALA A 420 -2.11 -11.00 -8.32
C ALA A 420 -1.53 -12.29 -8.95
N ILE A 421 -0.27 -12.26 -9.36
CA ILE A 421 0.48 -13.46 -9.76
C ILE A 421 0.63 -14.42 -8.57
N GLY A 422 0.98 -13.89 -7.39
CA GLY A 422 1.05 -14.67 -6.15
C GLY A 422 -0.22 -15.46 -5.85
N LEU A 423 -1.42 -14.87 -6.05
CA LEU A 423 -2.70 -15.56 -5.88
C LEU A 423 -2.88 -16.75 -6.84
N SER A 424 -2.29 -16.71 -8.02
CA SER A 424 -2.34 -17.79 -9.00
C SER A 424 -1.38 -18.93 -8.66
N VAL A 425 -0.10 -18.59 -8.40
CA VAL A 425 0.96 -19.59 -8.21
C VAL A 425 0.90 -20.29 -6.85
N ILE A 426 0.17 -19.74 -5.88
CA ILE A 426 -0.03 -20.33 -4.56
C ILE A 426 -1.03 -21.49 -4.56
N THR A 427 -1.75 -21.74 -5.65
CA THR A 427 -2.82 -22.74 -5.71
C THR A 427 -2.28 -24.18 -5.77
N PRO A 428 -2.94 -25.18 -5.13
CA PRO A 428 -2.58 -26.58 -5.30
C PRO A 428 -2.58 -27.03 -6.77
N ARG A 429 -3.46 -26.44 -7.59
CA ARG A 429 -3.52 -26.69 -9.03
C ARG A 429 -2.24 -26.29 -9.75
N HIS A 430 -1.66 -25.15 -9.38
CA HIS A 430 -0.39 -24.70 -9.93
C HIS A 430 0.75 -25.66 -9.55
N PHE A 431 0.88 -26.00 -8.25
CA PHE A 431 1.91 -26.94 -7.78
C PHE A 431 1.81 -28.32 -8.44
N HIS A 432 0.59 -28.78 -8.70
CA HIS A 432 0.37 -30.02 -9.47
C HIS A 432 0.87 -29.88 -10.92
N ARG A 433 0.56 -28.77 -11.57
CA ARG A 433 0.95 -28.52 -12.96
C ARG A 433 2.47 -28.42 -13.17
N ILE A 434 3.20 -27.93 -12.17
CA ILE A 434 4.67 -27.85 -12.18
C ILE A 434 5.33 -29.09 -11.57
N GLY A 435 4.56 -30.13 -11.21
CA GLY A 435 5.08 -31.40 -10.73
C GLY A 435 5.59 -31.40 -9.28
N LEU A 436 5.19 -30.43 -8.47
CA LEU A 436 5.52 -30.36 -7.04
C LEU A 436 4.43 -30.94 -6.13
N LEU A 437 3.28 -31.30 -6.69
CA LEU A 437 2.17 -31.95 -6.00
C LEU A 437 1.61 -33.08 -6.86
N ASN A 438 1.52 -34.29 -6.31
CA ASN A 438 1.06 -35.46 -7.06
C ASN A 438 -0.46 -35.49 -7.24
N ASN A 439 -1.21 -35.11 -6.20
CA ASN A 439 -2.67 -35.19 -6.20
C ASN A 439 -3.26 -33.86 -5.69
N ILE A 440 -4.29 -33.40 -6.37
CA ILE A 440 -5.13 -32.29 -5.89
C ILE A 440 -6.27 -32.93 -5.10
N THR A 441 -6.37 -32.59 -3.83
CA THR A 441 -7.54 -32.95 -3.01
C THR A 441 -8.48 -31.74 -2.98
N ASP A 442 -9.60 -31.84 -3.67
CA ASP A 442 -10.71 -30.88 -3.51
C ASP A 442 -11.42 -31.20 -2.19
N ASP A 443 -10.83 -30.77 -1.09
CA ASP A 443 -11.31 -30.99 0.28
C ASP A 443 -11.74 -29.63 0.86
N TYR A 444 -13.04 -29.50 1.10
CA TYR A 444 -13.65 -28.28 1.67
C TYR A 444 -12.97 -27.79 2.95
N GLU A 445 -12.55 -28.71 3.85
CA GLU A 445 -11.91 -28.35 5.12
C GLU A 445 -10.52 -27.77 4.89
N THR A 446 -9.78 -28.32 3.94
CA THR A 446 -8.45 -27.79 3.54
C THR A 446 -8.61 -26.43 2.86
N ASP A 447 -9.63 -26.24 2.02
CA ASP A 447 -9.89 -24.94 1.39
C ASP A 447 -10.26 -23.86 2.41
N ILE A 448 -11.10 -24.18 3.40
CA ILE A 448 -11.43 -23.22 4.48
C ILE A 448 -10.20 -22.88 5.31
N ASN A 449 -9.33 -23.84 5.62
CA ASN A 449 -8.06 -23.59 6.32
C ASN A 449 -7.15 -22.66 5.51
N PHE A 450 -7.03 -22.89 4.22
CA PHE A 450 -6.27 -22.02 3.31
C PHE A 450 -6.84 -20.61 3.27
N LEU A 451 -8.14 -20.46 3.07
CA LEU A 451 -8.80 -19.15 3.05
C LEU A 451 -8.70 -18.43 4.40
N MET A 452 -8.71 -19.16 5.53
CA MET A 452 -8.48 -18.58 6.85
C MET A 452 -7.06 -18.03 6.98
N GLU A 453 -6.03 -18.80 6.57
CA GLU A 453 -4.64 -18.31 6.56
C GLU A 453 -4.50 -17.04 5.72
N MET A 454 -5.05 -17.05 4.51
CA MET A 454 -5.08 -15.88 3.63
C MET A 454 -5.85 -14.69 4.23
N ALA A 455 -6.95 -14.94 4.94
CA ALA A 455 -7.73 -13.87 5.58
C ALA A 455 -6.99 -13.24 6.75
N LEU A 456 -6.27 -14.03 7.56
CA LEU A 456 -5.41 -13.52 8.64
C LEU A 456 -4.25 -12.66 8.11
N GLU A 457 -3.82 -12.91 6.88
CA GLU A 457 -2.80 -12.11 6.20
C GLU A 457 -3.39 -10.89 5.48
N LYS A 458 -4.39 -11.08 4.62
CA LYS A 458 -4.89 -10.05 3.69
C LYS A 458 -6.07 -9.25 4.27
N ILE A 459 -7.10 -9.92 4.82
CA ILE A 459 -8.29 -9.24 5.37
C ILE A 459 -7.98 -8.53 6.68
N ALA A 460 -7.21 -9.17 7.57
CA ALA A 460 -6.78 -8.55 8.83
C ALA A 460 -5.90 -7.31 8.63
N TYR A 461 -5.17 -7.25 7.50
CA TYR A 461 -4.28 -6.14 7.18
C TYR A 461 -5.02 -4.90 6.65
N LEU A 462 -6.17 -5.08 6.01
CA LEU A 462 -6.93 -3.99 5.38
C LEU A 462 -7.18 -2.79 6.30
N PRO A 463 -7.80 -2.96 7.50
CA PRO A 463 -8.08 -1.80 8.35
C PRO A 463 -6.80 -1.11 8.84
N PHE A 464 -5.70 -1.84 9.05
CA PHE A 464 -4.42 -1.23 9.39
C PHE A 464 -3.88 -0.39 8.24
N ALA A 465 -3.85 -0.93 7.02
CA ALA A 465 -3.41 -0.22 5.84
C ALA A 465 -4.28 1.02 5.54
N TYR A 466 -5.60 0.93 5.83
CA TYR A 466 -6.55 2.03 5.70
C TYR A 466 -6.25 3.16 6.69
N ILE A 467 -6.10 2.85 7.98
CA ILE A 467 -6.04 3.88 9.04
C ILE A 467 -4.70 4.62 9.09
N VAL A 468 -3.58 4.01 8.67
CA VAL A 468 -2.26 4.67 8.77
C VAL A 468 -2.25 6.01 8.05
N ASP A 469 -2.71 6.05 6.81
CA ASP A 469 -2.74 7.32 6.08
C ASP A 469 -3.97 8.18 6.38
N GLN A 470 -5.10 7.61 6.84
CA GLN A 470 -6.19 8.40 7.42
C GLN A 470 -5.67 9.20 8.63
N TRP A 471 -4.88 8.58 9.50
CA TRP A 471 -4.20 9.25 10.60
C TRP A 471 -3.20 10.30 10.11
N ARG A 472 -2.27 9.96 9.20
CA ARG A 472 -1.25 10.89 8.68
C ARG A 472 -1.90 12.11 8.02
N TRP A 473 -2.90 11.92 7.15
CA TRP A 473 -3.61 13.00 6.49
C TRP A 473 -4.36 13.90 7.47
N LYS A 474 -4.94 13.32 8.53
CA LYS A 474 -5.57 14.08 9.60
C LYS A 474 -4.54 14.93 10.36
N ILE A 475 -3.38 14.37 10.69
CA ILE A 475 -2.30 15.10 11.35
C ILE A 475 -1.75 16.23 10.45
N PHE A 476 -1.56 15.99 9.16
CA PHE A 476 -1.14 17.03 8.22
C PHE A 476 -2.16 18.17 8.11
N SER A 477 -3.45 17.87 8.08
CA SER A 477 -4.50 18.88 7.86
C SER A 477 -4.99 19.57 9.13
N GLN A 478 -4.97 18.91 10.31
CA GLN A 478 -5.57 19.38 11.55
C GLN A 478 -4.55 19.70 12.66
N GLY A 479 -3.28 19.28 12.46
CA GLY A 479 -2.19 19.52 13.41
C GLY A 479 -1.85 18.34 14.30
N THR A 480 -0.86 18.55 15.17
CA THR A 480 -0.13 17.50 15.90
C THR A 480 -0.50 17.40 17.38
N LYS A 481 -1.62 17.99 17.83
CA LYS A 481 -1.98 18.08 19.24
C LYS A 481 -2.33 16.71 19.83
N ASP A 482 -3.24 15.98 19.20
CA ASP A 482 -3.86 14.77 19.75
C ASP A 482 -3.45 13.52 18.93
N MET A 483 -2.16 13.41 18.57
CA MET A 483 -1.66 12.40 17.64
C MET A 483 -1.90 10.96 18.11
N ASN A 484 -1.68 10.68 19.38
CA ASN A 484 -1.80 9.33 19.91
C ASN A 484 -3.25 8.95 20.20
N SER A 485 -4.06 9.89 20.71
CA SER A 485 -5.50 9.70 20.92
C SER A 485 -6.21 9.39 19.62
N VAL A 486 -5.99 10.21 18.58
CA VAL A 486 -6.55 10.00 17.23
C VAL A 486 -6.12 8.64 16.63
N TRP A 487 -4.89 8.21 16.89
CA TRP A 487 -4.43 6.89 16.44
C TRP A 487 -5.25 5.76 17.04
N TRP A 488 -5.44 5.78 18.37
CA TRP A 488 -6.17 4.71 19.06
C TRP A 488 -7.67 4.77 18.82
N GLU A 489 -8.25 5.95 18.62
CA GLU A 489 -9.63 6.09 18.15
C GLU A 489 -9.84 5.40 16.81
N LEU A 490 -8.99 5.69 15.80
CA LEU A 490 -9.06 5.04 14.49
C LEU A 490 -8.88 3.52 14.60
N ARG A 491 -7.97 3.06 15.45
CA ARG A 491 -7.74 1.63 15.71
C ARG A 491 -8.96 0.96 16.35
N ALA A 492 -9.54 1.58 17.36
CA ALA A 492 -10.73 1.06 18.02
C ALA A 492 -11.92 1.00 17.05
N TYR A 493 -12.16 2.07 16.32
CA TYR A 493 -13.32 2.16 15.42
C TYR A 493 -13.22 1.24 14.19
N HIS A 494 -12.12 1.30 13.45
CA HIS A 494 -12.00 0.56 12.19
C HIS A 494 -11.47 -0.87 12.36
N GLN A 495 -10.61 -1.09 13.36
CA GLN A 495 -9.92 -2.37 13.52
C GLN A 495 -10.44 -3.19 14.72
N GLY A 496 -11.21 -2.60 15.64
CA GLY A 496 -11.66 -3.28 16.85
C GLY A 496 -10.50 -3.69 17.77
N ILE A 497 -9.47 -2.87 17.83
CA ILE A 497 -8.24 -3.14 18.59
C ILE A 497 -7.96 -1.98 19.52
N ILE A 498 -7.62 -2.31 20.77
CA ILE A 498 -7.29 -1.34 21.83
C ILE A 498 -5.86 -1.53 22.34
N PRO A 499 -5.24 -0.48 22.91
CA PRO A 499 -3.99 -0.64 23.60
C PRO A 499 -4.21 -1.51 24.86
N PRO A 500 -3.27 -2.42 25.17
CA PRO A 500 -3.41 -3.29 26.36
C PRO A 500 -3.22 -2.56 27.70
N VAL A 501 -2.66 -1.35 27.66
CA VAL A 501 -2.44 -0.46 28.81
C VAL A 501 -2.80 0.97 28.44
N SER A 502 -3.07 1.82 29.44
CA SER A 502 -3.37 3.24 29.20
C SER A 502 -2.23 3.92 28.44
N ARG A 503 -2.61 4.68 27.42
CA ARG A 503 -1.69 5.47 26.58
C ARG A 503 -2.17 6.93 26.54
N SER A 504 -1.25 7.84 26.29
CA SER A 504 -1.49 9.29 26.26
C SER A 504 -0.84 9.93 25.05
N ASP A 505 -1.10 11.19 24.79
CA ASP A 505 -0.47 11.94 23.70
C ASP A 505 1.03 12.25 23.91
N LYS A 506 1.59 11.84 25.05
CA LYS A 506 3.03 11.86 25.27
C LYS A 506 3.76 10.67 24.62
N ASP A 507 3.02 9.61 24.30
CA ASP A 507 3.60 8.32 23.90
C ASP A 507 3.94 8.21 22.40
N LEU A 508 3.16 8.75 21.51
CA LEU A 508 3.26 8.65 20.05
C LEU A 508 3.44 7.20 19.54
N ASP A 509 2.50 6.32 19.85
CA ASP A 509 2.53 4.89 19.46
C ASP A 509 2.61 4.62 17.95
N PRO A 510 2.01 5.43 17.05
CA PRO A 510 2.20 5.25 15.62
C PRO A 510 3.67 5.31 15.18
N ALA A 511 4.54 6.05 15.88
CA ALA A 511 5.97 6.11 15.59
C ALA A 511 6.72 4.78 15.86
N SER A 512 6.09 3.81 16.51
CA SER A 512 6.59 2.44 16.62
C SER A 512 6.66 1.71 15.26
N LYS A 513 6.07 2.28 14.19
CA LYS A 513 6.07 1.77 12.83
C LYS A 513 7.07 2.54 11.95
N TYR A 514 8.03 1.81 11.37
CA TYR A 514 9.10 2.38 10.54
C TYR A 514 8.59 3.31 9.43
N HIS A 515 7.53 2.92 8.72
CA HIS A 515 6.98 3.69 7.59
C HIS A 515 6.59 5.10 7.99
N ILE A 516 5.99 5.27 9.17
CA ILE A 516 5.54 6.57 9.67
C ILE A 516 6.73 7.51 9.88
N ILE A 517 7.79 7.03 10.53
CA ILE A 517 8.97 7.86 10.86
C ILE A 517 9.95 8.01 9.69
N SER A 518 9.74 7.30 8.62
CA SER A 518 10.60 7.32 7.42
C SER A 518 9.98 8.05 6.23
N ASP A 519 8.90 8.81 6.44
CA ASP A 519 8.18 9.56 5.40
C ASP A 519 7.67 8.66 4.25
N GLN A 520 7.07 7.51 4.59
CA GLN A 520 6.55 6.57 3.60
C GLN A 520 5.03 6.55 3.60
N PRO A 521 4.35 7.03 2.54
CA PRO A 521 2.89 6.90 2.40
C PRO A 521 2.47 5.43 2.45
N TYR A 522 1.36 5.15 3.12
CA TYR A 522 0.95 3.78 3.43
C TYR A 522 -0.29 3.30 2.67
N VAL A 523 -1.12 4.22 2.19
CA VAL A 523 -2.37 3.89 1.47
C VAL A 523 -2.14 3.01 0.23
N ARG A 524 -0.92 3.04 -0.33
CA ARG A 524 -0.54 2.14 -1.43
C ARG A 524 -0.78 0.67 -1.10
N TYR A 525 -0.58 0.27 0.17
CA TYR A 525 -0.80 -1.11 0.61
C TYR A 525 -2.29 -1.47 0.69
N PHE A 526 -3.15 -0.53 1.08
CA PHE A 526 -4.60 -0.72 0.98
C PHE A 526 -5.06 -0.86 -0.46
N ILE A 527 -4.58 0.04 -1.33
CA ILE A 527 -4.95 0.05 -2.75
C ILE A 527 -4.41 -1.20 -3.46
N SER A 528 -3.16 -1.62 -3.20
CA SER A 528 -2.60 -2.84 -3.80
C SER A 528 -3.35 -4.09 -3.37
N LEU A 529 -3.75 -4.19 -2.08
CA LEU A 529 -4.58 -5.28 -1.59
C LEU A 529 -5.92 -5.41 -2.32
N VAL A 530 -6.53 -4.31 -2.71
CA VAL A 530 -7.80 -4.33 -3.47
C VAL A 530 -7.54 -4.65 -4.93
N LEU A 531 -6.60 -3.93 -5.55
CA LEU A 531 -6.28 -4.10 -6.98
C LEU A 531 -5.79 -5.50 -7.32
N GLN A 532 -5.04 -6.17 -6.43
CA GLN A 532 -4.56 -7.53 -6.71
C GLN A 532 -5.72 -8.50 -7.00
N PHE A 533 -6.83 -8.40 -6.26
CA PHE A 533 -8.01 -9.25 -6.49
C PHE A 533 -8.78 -8.84 -7.75
N GLN A 534 -8.86 -7.54 -8.06
CA GLN A 534 -9.47 -7.07 -9.31
C GLN A 534 -8.69 -7.55 -10.55
N ILE A 535 -7.36 -7.42 -10.50
CA ILE A 535 -6.47 -7.89 -11.56
C ILE A 535 -6.53 -9.43 -11.65
N HIS A 536 -6.42 -10.14 -10.53
CA HIS A 536 -6.52 -11.60 -10.50
C HIS A 536 -7.83 -12.10 -11.10
N GLN A 537 -8.98 -11.52 -10.73
CA GLN A 537 -10.27 -11.89 -11.31
C GLN A 537 -10.31 -11.64 -12.83
N ALA A 538 -9.74 -10.51 -13.28
CA ALA A 538 -9.67 -10.20 -14.71
C ALA A 538 -8.83 -11.23 -15.48
N LEU A 539 -7.68 -11.63 -14.93
CA LEU A 539 -6.79 -12.64 -15.50
C LEU A 539 -7.45 -14.03 -15.50
N CYS A 540 -8.14 -14.40 -14.42
CA CYS A 540 -8.88 -15.65 -14.32
C CYS A 540 -10.02 -15.74 -15.33
N ASN A 541 -10.79 -14.66 -15.49
CA ASN A 541 -11.82 -14.57 -16.51
C ASN A 541 -11.24 -14.72 -17.93
N ALA A 542 -10.07 -14.12 -18.18
CA ALA A 542 -9.38 -14.23 -19.47
C ALA A 542 -8.83 -15.65 -19.73
N SER A 543 -8.43 -16.36 -18.67
CA SER A 543 -7.96 -17.76 -18.76
C SER A 543 -9.10 -18.78 -18.96
N GLY A 544 -10.37 -18.36 -18.91
CA GLY A 544 -11.53 -19.24 -19.00
C GLY A 544 -11.81 -20.00 -17.70
N HIS A 545 -11.32 -19.53 -16.55
CA HIS A 545 -11.61 -20.14 -15.26
C HIS A 545 -13.08 -20.00 -14.89
N THR A 546 -13.71 -21.10 -14.45
CA THR A 546 -15.15 -21.17 -14.11
C THR A 546 -15.41 -21.59 -12.65
N GLY A 547 -14.36 -21.88 -11.89
CA GLY A 547 -14.47 -22.29 -10.47
C GLY A 547 -14.45 -21.10 -9.50
N SER A 548 -14.31 -21.42 -8.21
CA SER A 548 -14.10 -20.42 -7.17
C SER A 548 -12.79 -19.64 -7.42
N LEU A 549 -12.81 -18.32 -7.23
CA LEU A 549 -11.71 -17.45 -7.61
C LEU A 549 -10.37 -17.82 -6.92
N HIS A 550 -10.41 -18.31 -5.68
CA HIS A 550 -9.24 -18.75 -4.94
C HIS A 550 -8.57 -20.04 -5.49
N THR A 551 -9.22 -20.76 -6.40
CA THR A 551 -8.64 -21.96 -7.05
C THR A 551 -8.10 -21.67 -8.45
N CYS A 552 -8.12 -20.41 -8.90
CA CYS A 552 -7.71 -20.03 -10.22
C CYS A 552 -6.20 -20.05 -10.39
N ASP A 553 -5.73 -20.74 -11.43
CA ASP A 553 -4.36 -20.76 -11.91
C ASP A 553 -4.32 -20.34 -13.37
N ILE A 554 -3.64 -19.23 -13.66
CA ILE A 554 -3.51 -18.66 -15.01
C ILE A 554 -2.35 -19.23 -15.83
N TYR A 555 -1.58 -20.16 -15.28
CA TYR A 555 -0.43 -20.78 -15.93
C TYR A 555 -0.77 -21.26 -17.35
N ARG A 556 0.08 -20.90 -18.32
CA ARG A 556 -0.07 -21.15 -19.76
C ARG A 556 -1.24 -20.42 -20.45
N SER A 557 -1.88 -19.45 -19.78
CA SER A 557 -2.94 -18.65 -20.42
C SER A 557 -2.35 -17.46 -21.19
N ARG A 558 -2.26 -17.58 -22.51
CA ARG A 558 -1.81 -16.48 -23.39
C ARG A 558 -2.72 -15.25 -23.32
N GLU A 559 -4.01 -15.42 -23.07
CA GLU A 559 -4.94 -14.31 -22.93
C GLU A 559 -4.72 -13.51 -21.63
N ALA A 560 -4.44 -14.19 -20.51
CA ALA A 560 -4.04 -13.53 -19.28
C ALA A 560 -2.69 -12.81 -19.45
N GLY A 561 -1.73 -13.45 -20.12
CA GLY A 561 -0.43 -12.84 -20.40
C GLY A 561 -0.53 -11.61 -21.31
N ARG A 562 -1.45 -11.58 -22.28
CA ARG A 562 -1.69 -10.40 -23.11
C ARG A 562 -2.19 -9.22 -22.28
N ILE A 563 -3.15 -9.43 -21.37
CA ILE A 563 -3.62 -8.38 -20.46
C ILE A 563 -2.45 -7.83 -19.63
N LEU A 564 -1.63 -8.71 -19.06
CA LEU A 564 -0.46 -8.30 -18.28
C LEU A 564 0.52 -7.46 -19.12
N SER A 565 0.85 -7.94 -20.32
CA SER A 565 1.73 -7.21 -21.25
C SER A 565 1.17 -5.83 -21.61
N ASP A 566 -0.12 -5.75 -21.93
CA ASP A 566 -0.79 -4.49 -22.30
C ASP A 566 -0.71 -3.47 -21.16
N ILE A 567 -1.06 -3.86 -19.91
CA ILE A 567 -1.06 -2.92 -18.80
C ILE A 567 0.33 -2.55 -18.31
N MET A 568 1.29 -3.49 -18.31
CA MET A 568 2.65 -3.23 -17.89
C MET A 568 3.41 -2.34 -18.88
N SER A 569 3.14 -2.48 -20.17
CA SER A 569 3.77 -1.65 -21.22
C SER A 569 3.36 -0.18 -21.18
N LEU A 570 2.26 0.16 -20.51
CA LEU A 570 1.82 1.54 -20.33
C LEU A 570 2.60 2.27 -19.22
N GLY A 571 3.16 1.54 -18.25
CA GLY A 571 3.81 2.16 -17.10
C GLY A 571 2.93 3.25 -16.47
N ALA A 572 3.53 4.40 -16.15
CA ALA A 572 2.83 5.58 -15.63
C ALA A 572 2.33 6.53 -16.74
N SER A 573 2.40 6.16 -18.04
CA SER A 573 2.05 7.05 -19.16
C SER A 573 0.55 7.37 -19.25
N ARG A 574 -0.30 6.53 -18.65
CA ARG A 574 -1.76 6.70 -18.63
C ARG A 574 -2.29 6.82 -17.20
N PRO A 575 -3.42 7.50 -16.97
CA PRO A 575 -4.11 7.44 -15.68
C PRO A 575 -4.47 6.00 -15.30
N TRP A 576 -4.28 5.62 -14.05
CA TRP A 576 -4.53 4.24 -13.59
C TRP A 576 -5.98 3.74 -13.80
N PRO A 577 -7.05 4.60 -13.79
CA PRO A 577 -8.39 4.15 -14.14
C PRO A 577 -8.46 3.62 -15.58
N GLU A 578 -7.75 4.25 -16.53
CA GLU A 578 -7.66 3.80 -17.91
C GLU A 578 -6.92 2.45 -18.02
N VAL A 579 -5.82 2.30 -17.27
CA VAL A 579 -5.06 1.04 -17.21
C VAL A 579 -5.90 -0.09 -16.60
N LEU A 580 -6.65 0.19 -15.54
CA LEU A 580 -7.56 -0.77 -14.93
C LEU A 580 -8.72 -1.14 -15.86
N ARG A 581 -9.24 -0.19 -16.64
CA ARG A 581 -10.26 -0.47 -17.68
C ARG A 581 -9.73 -1.42 -18.74
N ILE A 582 -8.47 -1.27 -19.15
CA ILE A 582 -7.81 -2.20 -20.08
C ILE A 582 -7.69 -3.58 -19.42
N ALA A 583 -7.18 -3.67 -18.19
CA ALA A 583 -7.05 -4.92 -17.45
C ALA A 583 -8.39 -5.66 -17.32
N THR A 584 -9.47 -4.93 -17.02
CA THR A 584 -10.80 -5.49 -16.82
C THR A 584 -11.64 -5.61 -18.12
N ARG A 585 -11.04 -5.33 -19.28
CA ARG A 585 -11.73 -5.33 -20.58
C ARG A 585 -12.98 -4.44 -20.60
N GLY A 586 -12.86 -3.23 -20.06
CA GLY A 586 -13.91 -2.22 -20.03
C GLY A 586 -14.92 -2.33 -18.90
N ARG A 587 -14.78 -3.31 -17.99
CA ARG A 587 -15.75 -3.57 -16.92
C ARG A 587 -15.63 -2.62 -15.73
N ASN A 588 -14.41 -2.20 -15.40
CA ASN A 588 -14.15 -1.38 -14.22
C ASN A 588 -12.97 -0.43 -14.43
N ASP A 589 -13.05 0.77 -13.85
CA ASP A 589 -12.02 1.81 -13.89
C ASP A 589 -11.80 2.48 -12.52
N ARG A 590 -12.33 1.88 -11.45
CA ARG A 590 -12.19 2.36 -10.07
C ARG A 590 -11.97 1.19 -9.10
N LEU A 591 -11.61 1.51 -7.86
CA LEU A 591 -11.45 0.49 -6.82
C LEU A 591 -12.79 -0.24 -6.55
N ASP A 592 -12.74 -1.56 -6.45
CA ASP A 592 -13.90 -2.42 -6.27
C ASP A 592 -13.60 -3.56 -5.28
N ALA A 593 -14.43 -3.67 -4.25
CA ALA A 593 -14.34 -4.70 -3.23
C ALA A 593 -14.85 -6.09 -3.71
N GLY A 594 -15.68 -6.12 -4.76
CA GLY A 594 -16.37 -7.32 -5.24
C GLY A 594 -15.44 -8.52 -5.45
N PRO A 595 -14.35 -8.39 -6.21
CA PRO A 595 -13.41 -9.49 -6.46
C PRO A 595 -12.80 -10.10 -5.19
N MET A 596 -12.48 -9.27 -4.19
CA MET A 596 -11.98 -9.75 -2.89
C MET A 596 -13.08 -10.48 -2.11
N ILE A 597 -14.30 -9.96 -2.11
CA ILE A 597 -15.45 -10.61 -1.47
C ILE A 597 -15.73 -11.98 -2.14
N ASP A 598 -15.64 -12.05 -3.46
CA ASP A 598 -15.80 -13.31 -4.22
C ASP A 598 -14.69 -14.32 -3.87
N TYR A 599 -13.46 -13.89 -3.76
CA TYR A 599 -12.33 -14.75 -3.38
C TYR A 599 -12.54 -15.41 -2.02
N PHE A 600 -13.03 -14.66 -1.02
CA PHE A 600 -13.29 -15.13 0.34
C PHE A 600 -14.70 -15.62 0.59
N LYS A 601 -15.54 -15.80 -0.44
CA LYS A 601 -16.97 -16.12 -0.29
C LYS A 601 -17.22 -17.38 0.53
N SER A 602 -16.48 -18.47 0.30
CA SER A 602 -16.64 -19.72 1.04
C SER A 602 -16.30 -19.54 2.51
N LEU A 603 -15.22 -18.79 2.82
CA LEU A 603 -14.86 -18.46 4.19
C LEU A 603 -15.88 -17.55 4.87
N ALA A 604 -16.42 -16.55 4.16
CA ALA A 604 -17.44 -15.66 4.69
C ALA A 604 -18.70 -16.42 5.13
N ILE A 605 -19.16 -17.39 4.32
CA ILE A 605 -20.27 -18.28 4.65
C ILE A 605 -19.91 -19.13 5.88
N TRP A 606 -18.75 -19.75 5.89
CA TRP A 606 -18.28 -20.55 7.03
C TRP A 606 -18.21 -19.73 8.32
N LEU A 607 -17.62 -18.54 8.28
CA LEU A 607 -17.52 -17.64 9.44
C LEU A 607 -18.91 -17.24 9.96
N SER A 608 -19.89 -16.99 9.07
CA SER A 608 -21.25 -16.64 9.48
C SER A 608 -21.94 -17.78 10.24
N VAL A 609 -21.65 -19.03 9.88
CA VAL A 609 -22.14 -20.22 10.58
C VAL A 609 -21.46 -20.36 11.94
N GLN A 610 -20.12 -20.23 11.99
CA GLN A 610 -19.37 -20.34 13.24
C GLN A 610 -19.77 -19.27 14.27
N ASN A 611 -20.04 -18.06 13.79
CA ASN A 611 -20.39 -16.92 14.64
C ASN A 611 -21.93 -16.82 14.91
N SER A 612 -22.75 -17.78 14.50
CA SER A 612 -24.22 -17.71 14.64
C SER A 612 -24.69 -17.56 16.09
N HIS A 613 -23.89 -18.00 17.05
CA HIS A 613 -24.17 -17.90 18.48
C HIS A 613 -23.47 -16.71 19.18
N GLU A 614 -22.68 -15.92 18.44
CA GLU A 614 -22.02 -14.75 19.00
C GLU A 614 -23.02 -13.67 19.33
N LYS A 615 -22.88 -13.04 20.50
CA LYS A 615 -23.73 -11.95 20.96
C LYS A 615 -23.65 -10.73 20.04
N MET A 616 -22.51 -10.55 19.38
CA MET A 616 -22.25 -9.43 18.49
C MET A 616 -21.20 -9.80 17.42
N ILE A 617 -21.50 -9.52 16.18
CA ILE A 617 -20.54 -9.55 15.09
C ILE A 617 -19.85 -8.19 15.01
N GLY A 618 -18.58 -8.18 15.42
CA GLY A 618 -17.79 -6.96 15.62
C GLY A 618 -17.53 -6.70 17.10
N TRP A 619 -17.49 -5.45 17.48
CA TRP A 619 -17.13 -4.99 18.84
C TRP A 619 -17.91 -3.73 19.21
N VAL A 620 -17.98 -3.43 20.52
CA VAL A 620 -18.53 -2.17 21.06
C VAL A 620 -17.35 -1.26 21.37
N THR A 621 -17.37 -0.05 20.84
CA THR A 621 -16.58 1.08 21.34
C THR A 621 -17.37 1.77 22.46
N SER A 622 -16.74 2.45 23.40
CA SER A 622 -17.44 3.17 24.46
C SER A 622 -18.41 4.22 23.87
N ASP A 623 -19.54 4.50 24.55
CA ASP A 623 -20.56 5.44 24.04
C ASP A 623 -20.01 6.84 23.71
N GLN A 624 -18.93 7.25 24.38
CA GLN A 624 -18.22 8.50 24.07
C GLN A 624 -17.48 8.44 22.72
N ASP A 625 -16.98 7.28 22.33
CA ASP A 625 -16.25 7.10 21.05
C ASP A 625 -17.24 7.06 19.87
N SER A 626 -18.43 6.45 20.05
CA SER A 626 -19.45 6.40 18.99
C SER A 626 -20.04 7.78 18.65
N ALA A 627 -20.31 8.63 19.64
CA ALA A 627 -20.85 9.98 19.44
C ALA A 627 -19.83 10.92 18.73
N LEU A 628 -18.55 10.79 19.06
CA LEU A 628 -17.48 11.52 18.36
C LEU A 628 -17.38 11.11 16.89
N PHE A 629 -17.50 9.81 16.57
CA PHE A 629 -17.40 9.30 15.21
C PHE A 629 -18.62 9.59 14.35
N GLU A 630 -19.83 9.55 14.89
CA GLU A 630 -21.03 10.02 14.15
C GLU A 630 -20.94 11.50 13.82
N HIS A 631 -20.39 12.31 14.70
CA HIS A 631 -20.12 13.72 14.44
C HIS A 631 -19.09 13.91 13.30
N TRP A 632 -18.08 13.05 13.20
CA TRP A 632 -17.04 13.10 12.17
C TRP A 632 -17.49 12.55 10.80
N ALA A 633 -18.22 11.45 10.77
CA ALA A 633 -18.80 10.91 9.54
C ALA A 633 -19.78 11.92 8.91
N ASN A 634 -20.52 12.64 9.74
CA ASN A 634 -21.46 13.66 9.32
C ASN A 634 -20.78 14.96 8.84
N GLN A 635 -19.62 15.37 9.38
CA GLN A 635 -18.92 16.57 8.87
C GLN A 635 -18.38 16.40 7.45
N GLY A 636 -18.00 15.19 7.01
CA GLY A 636 -17.69 14.89 5.61
C GLY A 636 -18.91 14.95 4.70
N SER A 637 -20.08 14.59 5.21
CA SER A 637 -21.35 14.52 4.46
C SER A 637 -22.11 15.87 4.42
N TYR A 638 -21.96 16.72 5.43
CA TYR A 638 -22.71 17.97 5.54
C TYR A 638 -22.36 19.02 4.48
N ARG A 639 -21.19 18.98 3.86
CA ARG A 639 -20.88 19.90 2.75
C ARG A 639 -21.62 19.57 1.45
N TYR A 640 -22.13 18.34 1.29
CA TYR A 640 -22.92 17.93 0.11
C TYR A 640 -24.43 17.95 0.36
N ALA A 641 -24.89 17.64 1.56
CA ALA A 641 -26.31 17.66 1.89
C ALA A 641 -26.92 19.10 1.94
N SER A 642 -26.13 20.10 2.33
CA SER A 642 -26.62 21.48 2.41
C SER A 642 -26.88 22.14 1.05
N ILE A 643 -26.26 21.66 -0.03
CA ILE A 643 -26.51 22.19 -1.38
C ILE A 643 -27.73 21.50 -2.02
N THR A 644 -27.98 20.25 -1.70
CA THR A 644 -29.11 19.49 -2.28
C THR A 644 -30.44 19.85 -1.60
N LEU A 645 -30.44 20.23 -0.33
CA LEU A 645 -31.64 20.64 0.40
C LEU A 645 -32.10 22.08 0.10
N LEU A 646 -31.24 22.93 -0.43
CA LEU A 646 -31.59 24.30 -0.85
C LEU A 646 -32.18 24.38 -2.28
N LEU A 647 -32.07 23.29 -3.07
CA LEU A 647 -32.63 23.28 -4.44
C LEU A 647 -33.98 22.57 -4.54
N ILE A 648 -34.38 21.77 -3.55
CA ILE A 648 -35.69 21.05 -3.56
C ILE A 648 -36.90 21.98 -3.39
N PRO A 649 -36.88 23.08 -2.63
CA PRO A 649 -38.04 23.98 -2.56
C PRO A 649 -38.28 24.79 -3.82
N VAL A 650 -37.28 24.99 -4.67
CA VAL A 650 -37.42 25.76 -5.91
C VAL A 650 -38.07 24.94 -7.02
N PHE A 651 -37.90 23.61 -7.03
CA PHE A 651 -38.48 22.73 -8.06
C PHE A 651 -39.92 22.31 -7.78
N LEU A 652 -40.35 22.25 -6.50
CA LEU A 652 -41.71 21.86 -6.15
C LEU A 652 -42.77 22.97 -6.30
N ASN A 653 -42.37 24.23 -6.46
CA ASN A 653 -43.27 25.34 -6.76
C ASN A 653 -43.55 25.56 -8.27
N TRP A 654 -42.92 24.76 -9.14
CA TRP A 654 -43.09 24.87 -10.60
C TRP A 654 -44.08 23.82 -11.20
N ILE A 655 -44.58 22.91 -10.39
CA ILE A 655 -45.56 21.86 -10.84
C ILE A 655 -47.02 22.20 -10.41
N ARG A 656 -47.26 23.42 -9.87
CA ARG A 656 -48.58 23.88 -9.46
C ARG A 656 -48.98 25.22 -10.08
N ILE A 657 -48.67 25.46 -11.34
CA ILE A 657 -49.39 26.46 -12.19
C ILE A 657 -49.56 25.82 -13.57
#